data_1a70c59bd33422265b84e3d7d18c770b
#
_entry.id   1a70c59bd33422265b84e3d7d18c770b
#
_cell.length_a   1.000
_cell.length_b   1.000
_cell.length_c   1.000
_cell.angle_alpha   90.00
_cell.angle_beta   90.00
_cell.angle_gamma   90.00
#
_symmetry.space_group_name_H-M   'P 1'
#
loop_
_entity.id
_entity.type
_entity.pdbx_description
1 polymer ?
#
loop_
_entity_poly.entity_id
_entity_poly.type
_entity_poly.pdbx_seq_one_letter_code
_entity_poly.pdbx_strand_id
1 'polypeptide(L)'
;MKRFSYSLLLSFAMLLFMATYVSSATIGTWRLHNSYSNITSVEPLGNYIFALADGNLFSYNKTDHSVEEHNKLTGLTSQNITNIAACRTAKKLLIIYEDFSIDFLPTDFEKEVTTIVGLKEKLTAKDKTITDIRVNGKYAYITTQGLGTLKINTLNSTIEETYTHGETIPDDERTAMTIDEYKKISGDAKPDGPSDNNFFRLYINSGKLYATSGIADGPTLLVRPNAIHYTDIINNATWADLPIPDVANKNSIYNTIICMGFDPSEASHFWVGTSFGILEYRNYSYYKTYNTENSTLKTNYIFPDNTFISSLLYDNDKNLWAFNGFFNILPLNKMDAQGNWEVINCKTNPTDTQNRSLEGAFISSHNGQMWFTNSNWDRSGLYAYNMETGKLNSFINFVNQDGLLINTNPYFFRPIEDADGNIWVPTSDGPVYLSKDDMASGNCIFTQPKINRNDDTGLADYLLGGVYCYVIAIDKAQRKWIGTKDAGIFVISADNTEEIFHFTTENSPLPSNEIYDIVLDENSGFAYIATIRGLCSYQTDMTSDYGTLDEDKTYAYPNPVSPDYTGPITIKGLYENCQLKITTSSGYVVHKGTVSGGTYQWDGCDKNGDRVASGVYMVLIETPEGTKGCVTKIAMIK
;
A
#
# COMPACT_ATOMS: atom_id res chain seq x y z
N MET A 1 40.71 -28.13 34.86
CA MET A 1 40.51 -26.85 34.12
C MET A 1 40.38 -26.95 32.58
N LYS A 2 40.53 -28.11 31.95
CA LYS A 2 40.36 -28.25 30.47
C LYS A 2 38.95 -28.71 29.98
N ARG A 3 38.07 -29.12 30.89
CA ARG A 3 36.68 -29.54 30.50
C ARG A 3 35.63 -28.43 30.58
N PHE A 4 35.93 -27.30 31.21
CA PHE A 4 35.01 -26.16 31.30
C PHE A 4 35.07 -25.23 30.07
N SER A 5 36.17 -25.30 29.30
CA SER A 5 36.37 -24.45 28.11
C SER A 5 35.61 -24.94 26.86
N TYR A 6 35.33 -26.23 26.76
CA TYR A 6 34.63 -26.79 25.59
C TYR A 6 33.09 -26.62 25.65
N SER A 7 32.53 -26.61 26.87
CA SER A 7 31.08 -26.38 27.01
C SER A 7 30.67 -24.93 26.76
N LEU A 8 31.56 -23.97 27.09
CA LEU A 8 31.34 -22.56 26.82
C LEU A 8 31.51 -22.21 25.33
N LEU A 9 32.41 -22.88 24.61
CA LEU A 9 32.58 -22.73 23.17
C LEU A 9 31.43 -23.37 22.37
N LEU A 10 30.86 -24.50 22.82
CA LEU A 10 29.69 -25.10 22.21
C LEU A 10 28.42 -24.29 22.46
N SER A 11 28.23 -23.70 23.64
CA SER A 11 27.09 -22.80 23.89
C SER A 11 27.21 -21.48 23.14
N PHE A 12 28.42 -20.96 22.93
CA PHE A 12 28.63 -19.76 22.10
C PHE A 12 28.47 -20.05 20.60
N ALA A 13 28.86 -21.23 20.12
CA ALA A 13 28.62 -21.68 18.77
C ALA A 13 27.13 -21.98 18.50
N MET A 14 26.37 -22.52 19.48
CA MET A 14 24.93 -22.68 19.40
C MET A 14 24.17 -21.33 19.43
N LEU A 15 24.67 -20.34 20.17
CA LEU A 15 24.12 -18.98 20.19
C LEU A 15 24.43 -18.18 18.88
N LEU A 16 25.53 -18.49 18.20
CA LEU A 16 25.87 -17.89 16.91
C LEU A 16 25.13 -18.56 15.73
N PHE A 17 24.60 -19.77 15.90
CA PHE A 17 23.74 -20.43 14.90
C PHE A 17 22.24 -20.13 15.07
N MET A 18 21.84 -19.34 16.07
CA MET A 18 20.53 -18.67 16.11
C MET A 18 20.55 -17.31 15.39
N ALA A 19 21.55 -17.06 14.55
CA ALA A 19 21.59 -15.92 13.67
C ALA A 19 20.54 -16.13 12.56
N THR A 20 19.39 -15.51 12.77
CA THR A 20 18.53 -14.94 11.73
C THR A 20 18.21 -15.87 10.56
N TYR A 21 17.33 -16.83 10.75
CA TYR A 21 16.40 -17.15 9.70
C TYR A 21 15.50 -15.90 9.54
N VAL A 22 15.93 -14.97 8.71
CA VAL A 22 14.99 -14.07 8.05
C VAL A 22 14.19 -15.00 7.15
N SER A 23 13.06 -15.47 7.65
CA SER A 23 12.07 -16.13 6.81
C SER A 23 11.67 -15.10 5.75
N SER A 24 12.25 -15.20 4.55
CA SER A 24 11.76 -14.38 3.44
C SER A 24 10.29 -14.74 3.29
N ALA A 25 9.42 -13.75 3.36
CA ALA A 25 7.99 -13.97 3.18
C ALA A 25 7.77 -14.68 1.83
N THR A 26 6.85 -15.63 1.80
CA THR A 26 6.50 -16.33 0.56
C THR A 26 5.83 -15.34 -0.39
N ILE A 27 6.14 -15.42 -1.68
CA ILE A 27 5.44 -14.63 -2.72
C ILE A 27 3.93 -14.86 -2.60
N GLY A 28 3.16 -13.78 -2.74
CA GLY A 28 1.72 -13.80 -2.54
C GLY A 28 1.27 -13.57 -1.09
N THR A 29 2.23 -13.42 -0.15
CA THR A 29 1.88 -13.14 1.25
C THR A 29 1.47 -11.68 1.42
N TRP A 30 0.33 -11.47 2.07
CA TRP A 30 -0.15 -10.17 2.51
C TRP A 30 0.22 -9.91 3.97
N ARG A 31 0.39 -8.63 4.32
CA ARG A 31 0.46 -8.13 5.69
C ARG A 31 -0.43 -6.91 5.81
N LEU A 32 -1.14 -6.81 6.93
CA LEU A 32 -1.91 -5.63 7.30
C LEU A 32 -1.12 -4.83 8.33
N HIS A 33 -1.07 -3.51 8.17
CA HIS A 33 -0.40 -2.59 9.10
C HIS A 33 -1.47 -1.75 9.80
N ASN A 34 -2.23 -2.40 10.67
CA ASN A 34 -3.38 -1.81 11.33
C ASN A 34 -2.98 -0.98 12.54
N SER A 35 -3.68 0.13 12.79
CA SER A 35 -3.63 0.84 14.06
C SER A 35 -4.45 0.14 15.12
N TYR A 36 -3.91 0.11 16.35
CA TYR A 36 -4.59 -0.35 17.56
C TYR A 36 -4.48 0.70 18.68
N SER A 37 -4.34 1.95 18.33
CA SER A 37 -4.00 3.02 19.29
C SER A 37 -5.20 3.52 20.07
N ASN A 38 -6.36 3.63 19.45
CA ASN A 38 -7.57 4.17 20.05
C ASN A 38 -8.61 3.07 20.30
N ILE A 39 -8.56 2.46 21.49
CA ILE A 39 -9.54 1.44 21.88
C ILE A 39 -10.89 2.11 22.11
N THR A 40 -11.93 1.62 21.43
CA THR A 40 -13.30 2.15 21.51
C THR A 40 -14.26 1.24 22.26
N SER A 41 -13.99 -0.07 22.30
CA SER A 41 -14.82 -1.06 22.99
C SER A 41 -14.00 -2.25 23.45
N VAL A 42 -14.40 -2.86 24.56
CA VAL A 42 -13.82 -4.08 25.11
C VAL A 42 -14.90 -5.07 25.55
N GLU A 43 -14.73 -6.35 25.23
CA GLU A 43 -15.68 -7.42 25.53
C GLU A 43 -14.95 -8.62 26.19
N PRO A 44 -15.18 -8.89 27.48
CA PRO A 44 -14.62 -10.06 28.15
C PRO A 44 -15.40 -11.32 27.82
N LEU A 45 -14.72 -12.33 27.27
CA LEU A 45 -15.32 -13.62 26.89
C LEU A 45 -14.38 -14.78 27.20
N GLY A 46 -14.72 -15.59 28.20
CA GLY A 46 -13.87 -16.69 28.64
C GLY A 46 -12.51 -16.20 29.17
N ASN A 47 -11.43 -16.74 28.64
CA ASN A 47 -10.05 -16.36 28.97
C ASN A 47 -9.58 -15.11 28.24
N TYR A 48 -10.31 -14.65 27.24
CA TYR A 48 -9.94 -13.52 26.43
C TYR A 48 -10.65 -12.24 26.83
N ILE A 49 -10.01 -11.12 26.57
CA ILE A 49 -10.64 -9.81 26.45
C ILE A 49 -10.43 -9.35 25.02
N PHE A 50 -11.51 -9.22 24.27
CA PHE A 50 -11.49 -8.69 22.92
C PHE A 50 -11.54 -7.17 22.98
N ALA A 51 -10.71 -6.50 22.19
CA ALA A 51 -10.67 -5.05 22.11
C ALA A 51 -10.84 -4.60 20.65
N LEU A 52 -11.77 -3.68 20.45
CA LEU A 52 -11.95 -2.96 19.19
C LEU A 52 -11.19 -1.65 19.25
N ALA A 53 -10.25 -1.45 18.36
CA ALA A 53 -9.44 -0.24 18.29
C ALA A 53 -9.29 0.22 16.83
N ASP A 54 -9.58 1.49 16.55
CA ASP A 54 -9.47 2.08 15.20
C ASP A 54 -10.12 1.23 14.07
N GLY A 55 -11.22 0.54 14.39
CA GLY A 55 -11.92 -0.36 13.47
C GLY A 55 -11.27 -1.74 13.30
N ASN A 56 -10.22 -2.06 14.07
CA ASN A 56 -9.52 -3.34 14.06
C ASN A 56 -9.74 -4.10 15.36
N LEU A 57 -9.67 -5.42 15.30
CA LEU A 57 -9.93 -6.31 16.43
C LEU A 57 -8.66 -7.04 16.86
N PHE A 58 -8.46 -7.09 18.16
CA PHE A 58 -7.47 -7.97 18.78
C PHE A 58 -8.00 -8.58 20.07
N SER A 59 -7.36 -9.64 20.54
CA SER A 59 -7.65 -10.25 21.83
C SER A 59 -6.43 -10.29 22.73
N TYR A 60 -6.66 -10.15 24.03
CA TYR A 60 -5.70 -10.34 25.09
C TYR A 60 -6.07 -11.59 25.89
N ASN A 61 -5.16 -12.56 25.99
CA ASN A 61 -5.34 -13.77 26.77
C ASN A 61 -4.91 -13.52 28.23
N LYS A 62 -5.85 -13.66 29.18
CA LYS A 62 -5.61 -13.45 30.61
C LYS A 62 -4.71 -14.50 31.25
N THR A 63 -4.44 -15.64 30.60
CA THR A 63 -3.69 -16.74 31.16
C THR A 63 -2.19 -16.63 30.88
N ASP A 64 -1.82 -16.35 29.61
CA ASP A 64 -0.44 -16.30 29.13
C ASP A 64 0.00 -14.90 28.70
N HIS A 65 -0.91 -13.92 28.79
CA HIS A 65 -0.69 -12.51 28.43
C HIS A 65 -0.38 -12.27 26.94
N SER A 66 -0.66 -13.25 26.08
CA SER A 66 -0.51 -13.09 24.64
C SER A 66 -1.55 -12.11 24.06
N VAL A 67 -1.16 -11.47 22.95
CA VAL A 67 -2.03 -10.59 22.16
C VAL A 67 -2.09 -11.16 20.75
N GLU A 68 -3.31 -11.33 20.23
CA GLU A 68 -3.56 -11.87 18.90
C GLU A 68 -4.42 -10.92 18.08
N GLU A 69 -4.05 -10.69 16.82
CA GLU A 69 -4.82 -9.90 15.87
C GLU A 69 -5.89 -10.77 15.20
N HIS A 70 -7.08 -10.18 15.01
CA HIS A 70 -8.16 -10.82 14.26
C HIS A 70 -8.56 -9.95 13.07
N ASN A 71 -8.28 -10.44 11.87
CA ASN A 71 -8.49 -9.72 10.62
C ASN A 71 -8.76 -10.70 9.46
N LYS A 72 -8.78 -10.23 8.22
CA LYS A 72 -9.03 -11.11 7.06
C LYS A 72 -7.96 -12.19 6.87
N LEU A 73 -6.72 -11.97 7.32
CA LEU A 73 -5.66 -12.99 7.26
C LEU A 73 -5.88 -14.11 8.28
N THR A 74 -6.64 -13.85 9.33
CA THR A 74 -6.98 -14.81 10.39
C THR A 74 -8.42 -15.35 10.28
N GLY A 75 -9.12 -15.09 9.17
CA GLY A 75 -10.41 -15.69 8.84
C GLY A 75 -11.63 -14.79 9.00
N LEU A 76 -11.49 -13.51 9.38
CA LEU A 76 -12.61 -12.57 9.32
C LEU A 76 -13.00 -12.28 7.86
N THR A 77 -14.30 -12.04 7.62
CA THR A 77 -14.81 -11.88 6.25
C THR A 77 -14.72 -10.46 5.72
N SER A 78 -14.72 -9.45 6.60
CA SER A 78 -14.67 -8.04 6.19
C SER A 78 -13.68 -7.24 7.06
N GLN A 79 -13.68 -5.94 6.90
CA GLN A 79 -12.85 -4.98 7.61
C GLN A 79 -13.69 -3.80 8.13
N ASN A 80 -13.09 -2.88 8.88
CA ASN A 80 -13.77 -1.74 9.48
C ASN A 80 -14.92 -2.17 10.41
N ILE A 81 -14.53 -2.79 11.51
CA ILE A 81 -15.44 -3.25 12.54
C ILE A 81 -16.01 -2.02 13.25
N THR A 82 -17.32 -1.96 13.36
CA THR A 82 -18.02 -0.88 14.06
C THR A 82 -18.43 -1.28 15.47
N ASN A 83 -18.80 -2.53 15.67
CA ASN A 83 -19.30 -3.03 16.96
C ASN A 83 -18.85 -4.46 17.21
N ILE A 84 -18.68 -4.78 18.49
CA ILE A 84 -18.45 -6.15 18.96
C ILE A 84 -19.37 -6.44 20.16
N ALA A 85 -19.73 -7.71 20.35
CA ALA A 85 -20.52 -8.15 21.50
C ALA A 85 -20.21 -9.60 21.91
N ALA A 86 -19.96 -9.83 23.19
CA ALA A 86 -19.65 -11.14 23.74
C ALA A 86 -20.91 -12.04 23.88
N CYS A 87 -20.99 -13.13 23.11
CA CYS A 87 -22.05 -14.12 23.15
C CYS A 87 -21.61 -15.32 23.99
N ARG A 88 -21.76 -15.25 25.33
CA ARG A 88 -21.21 -16.22 26.29
C ARG A 88 -21.74 -17.62 26.10
N THR A 89 -23.05 -17.76 25.92
CA THR A 89 -23.70 -19.08 25.73
C THR A 89 -23.14 -19.78 24.50
N ALA A 90 -22.86 -19.06 23.42
CA ALA A 90 -22.31 -19.61 22.21
C ALA A 90 -20.77 -19.70 22.23
N LYS A 91 -20.10 -19.07 23.21
CA LYS A 91 -18.63 -18.88 23.25
C LYS A 91 -18.10 -18.25 21.96
N LYS A 92 -18.79 -17.25 21.44
CA LYS A 92 -18.45 -16.52 20.21
C LYS A 92 -18.48 -15.02 20.45
N LEU A 93 -17.60 -14.27 19.78
CA LEU A 93 -17.72 -12.84 19.66
C LEU A 93 -18.55 -12.52 18.41
N LEU A 94 -19.61 -11.75 18.58
CA LEU A 94 -20.35 -11.13 17.48
C LEU A 94 -19.54 -9.92 17.01
N ILE A 95 -19.33 -9.80 15.71
CA ILE A 95 -18.59 -8.73 15.05
C ILE A 95 -19.48 -8.13 13.98
N ILE A 96 -19.66 -6.81 13.99
CA ILE A 96 -20.44 -6.08 12.98
C ILE A 96 -19.51 -5.12 12.26
N TYR A 97 -19.56 -5.14 10.95
CA TYR A 97 -18.76 -4.30 10.08
C TYR A 97 -19.55 -3.07 9.60
N GLU A 98 -18.85 -2.08 9.08
CA GLU A 98 -19.44 -0.85 8.53
C GLU A 98 -20.42 -1.13 7.37
N ASP A 99 -20.16 -2.16 6.57
CA ASP A 99 -21.06 -2.60 5.50
C ASP A 99 -22.26 -3.42 6.00
N PHE A 100 -22.34 -3.63 7.32
CA PHE A 100 -23.33 -4.44 8.01
C PHE A 100 -23.20 -5.96 7.75
N SER A 101 -22.06 -6.44 7.30
CA SER A 101 -21.72 -7.86 7.39
C SER A 101 -21.59 -8.24 8.86
N ILE A 102 -21.89 -9.50 9.21
CA ILE A 102 -21.86 -9.95 10.60
C ILE A 102 -21.11 -11.27 10.68
N ASP A 103 -20.05 -11.28 11.47
CA ASP A 103 -19.26 -12.47 11.79
C ASP A 103 -19.48 -12.92 13.24
N PHE A 104 -19.27 -14.21 13.46
CA PHE A 104 -19.19 -14.83 14.78
C PHE A 104 -17.84 -15.54 14.91
N LEU A 105 -16.93 -14.93 15.65
CA LEU A 105 -15.59 -15.46 15.95
C LEU A 105 -15.67 -16.38 17.18
N PRO A 106 -15.39 -17.69 17.07
CA PRO A 106 -15.31 -18.59 18.22
C PRO A 106 -14.14 -18.24 19.13
N THR A 107 -14.25 -18.48 20.46
CA THR A 107 -13.10 -18.39 21.39
C THR A 107 -12.10 -19.53 21.23
N ASP A 108 -12.44 -20.54 20.50
CA ASP A 108 -11.55 -21.60 20.02
C ASP A 108 -11.18 -21.21 18.57
N PHE A 109 -10.02 -20.56 18.42
CA PHE A 109 -9.58 -19.97 17.15
C PHE A 109 -9.19 -21.02 16.09
N GLU A 110 -9.15 -22.32 16.45
CA GLU A 110 -9.01 -23.38 15.46
C GLU A 110 -10.32 -23.63 14.68
N LYS A 111 -11.44 -23.10 15.18
CA LYS A 111 -12.75 -23.20 14.50
C LYS A 111 -12.98 -22.05 13.56
N GLU A 112 -13.64 -22.34 12.45
CA GLU A 112 -13.99 -21.34 11.44
C GLU A 112 -14.94 -20.27 11.97
N VAL A 113 -14.74 -19.05 11.49
CA VAL A 113 -15.67 -17.93 11.65
C VAL A 113 -16.95 -18.27 10.89
N THR A 114 -18.10 -17.97 11.48
CA THR A 114 -19.39 -18.15 10.80
C THR A 114 -20.01 -16.79 10.50
N THR A 115 -20.50 -16.61 9.26
CA THR A 115 -20.95 -15.30 8.74
C THR A 115 -22.43 -15.35 8.37
N ILE A 116 -23.15 -14.26 8.64
CA ILE A 116 -24.47 -14.04 8.07
C ILE A 116 -24.29 -13.35 6.72
N VAL A 117 -24.59 -14.10 5.64
CA VAL A 117 -24.46 -13.63 4.26
C VAL A 117 -25.73 -12.99 3.72
N GLY A 118 -25.61 -12.12 2.73
CA GLY A 118 -26.73 -11.57 1.96
C GLY A 118 -27.57 -10.50 2.70
N LEU A 119 -27.15 -10.07 3.89
CA LEU A 119 -27.84 -9.02 4.64
C LEU A 119 -27.46 -7.62 4.11
N LYS A 120 -26.18 -7.38 3.86
CA LYS A 120 -25.65 -6.06 3.43
C LYS A 120 -26.28 -5.52 2.15
N GLU A 121 -26.62 -6.40 1.21
CA GLU A 121 -27.16 -6.05 -0.11
C GLU A 121 -28.62 -5.60 -0.06
N LYS A 122 -29.32 -5.92 1.02
CA LYS A 122 -30.75 -5.63 1.22
C LYS A 122 -31.00 -4.37 2.06
N LEU A 123 -29.94 -3.76 2.63
CA LEU A 123 -30.06 -2.69 3.60
C LEU A 123 -29.65 -1.33 3.02
N THR A 124 -30.45 -0.29 3.32
CA THR A 124 -30.09 1.10 3.06
C THR A 124 -29.08 1.60 4.11
N ALA A 125 -28.44 2.76 3.86
CA ALA A 125 -27.50 3.35 4.82
C ALA A 125 -28.15 3.60 6.20
N LYS A 126 -29.43 4.01 6.23
CA LYS A 126 -30.19 4.25 7.48
C LYS A 126 -30.43 2.95 8.26
N ASP A 127 -30.67 1.84 7.55
CA ASP A 127 -30.86 0.53 8.17
C ASP A 127 -29.59 0.02 8.85
N LYS A 128 -28.41 0.43 8.39
CA LYS A 128 -27.10 0.06 8.93
C LYS A 128 -26.68 0.86 10.18
N THR A 129 -27.40 1.91 10.55
CA THR A 129 -27.09 2.69 11.76
C THR A 129 -27.55 1.94 13.00
N ILE A 130 -26.61 1.36 13.73
CA ILE A 130 -26.87 0.60 14.96
C ILE A 130 -27.10 1.56 16.12
N THR A 131 -28.18 1.37 16.86
CA THR A 131 -28.55 2.18 18.02
C THR A 131 -28.41 1.43 19.35
N ASP A 132 -28.52 0.10 19.33
CA ASP A 132 -28.37 -0.73 20.52
C ASP A 132 -27.97 -2.18 20.14
N ILE A 133 -27.19 -2.84 21.01
CA ILE A 133 -26.87 -4.26 20.90
C ILE A 133 -27.05 -4.87 22.28
N ARG A 134 -27.86 -5.92 22.40
CA ARG A 134 -28.04 -6.69 23.62
C ARG A 134 -27.84 -8.17 23.37
N VAL A 135 -27.31 -8.86 24.34
CA VAL A 135 -27.15 -10.34 24.32
C VAL A 135 -27.88 -10.92 25.53
N ASN A 136 -28.81 -11.83 25.27
CA ASN A 136 -29.54 -12.54 26.31
C ASN A 136 -29.61 -14.04 25.97
N GLY A 137 -29.03 -14.87 26.82
CA GLY A 137 -28.91 -16.31 26.61
C GLY A 137 -28.19 -16.65 25.28
N LYS A 138 -28.91 -17.36 24.40
CA LYS A 138 -28.40 -17.72 23.08
C LYS A 138 -28.70 -16.69 21.98
N TYR A 139 -29.29 -15.56 22.30
CA TYR A 139 -29.74 -14.57 21.33
C TYR A 139 -28.95 -13.28 21.44
N ALA A 140 -28.62 -12.70 20.28
CA ALA A 140 -28.19 -11.33 20.14
C ALA A 140 -29.30 -10.51 19.48
N TYR A 141 -29.50 -9.28 19.97
CA TYR A 141 -30.50 -8.34 19.48
C TYR A 141 -29.76 -7.10 18.98
N ILE A 142 -29.84 -6.82 17.69
CA ILE A 142 -29.20 -5.67 17.05
C ILE A 142 -30.29 -4.70 16.63
N THR A 143 -30.39 -3.56 17.29
CA THR A 143 -31.36 -2.52 16.98
C THR A 143 -30.73 -1.51 16.03
N THR A 144 -31.41 -1.24 14.93
CA THR A 144 -31.00 -0.26 13.92
C THR A 144 -31.99 0.90 13.83
N GLN A 145 -31.54 2.03 13.29
CA GLN A 145 -32.38 3.21 13.12
C GLN A 145 -33.51 2.99 12.10
N GLY A 146 -33.30 2.19 11.06
CA GLY A 146 -34.23 2.02 9.96
C GLY A 146 -35.02 0.70 9.99
N LEU A 147 -34.36 -0.42 10.27
CA LEU A 147 -34.93 -1.76 10.12
C LEU A 147 -35.69 -2.24 11.38
N GLY A 148 -35.45 -1.64 12.54
CA GLY A 148 -35.91 -2.17 13.83
C GLY A 148 -34.85 -3.07 14.48
N THR A 149 -35.25 -4.16 15.13
CA THR A 149 -34.34 -5.06 15.86
C THR A 149 -34.25 -6.42 15.21
N LEU A 150 -33.05 -6.84 14.88
CA LEU A 150 -32.74 -8.20 14.42
C LEU A 150 -32.50 -9.08 15.63
N LYS A 151 -33.22 -10.23 15.73
CA LYS A 151 -32.97 -11.29 16.70
C LYS A 151 -32.18 -12.40 16.03
N ILE A 152 -30.98 -12.63 16.52
CA ILE A 152 -30.02 -13.55 15.96
C ILE A 152 -29.74 -14.67 16.93
N ASN A 153 -29.86 -15.91 16.50
CA ASN A 153 -29.44 -17.07 17.25
C ASN A 153 -27.93 -17.26 17.10
N THR A 154 -27.18 -17.03 18.17
CA THR A 154 -25.71 -17.03 18.17
C THR A 154 -25.09 -18.42 18.10
N LEU A 155 -25.85 -19.48 18.42
CA LEU A 155 -25.36 -20.85 18.32
C LEU A 155 -25.17 -21.29 16.86
N ASN A 156 -26.15 -20.98 16.00
CA ASN A 156 -26.16 -21.35 14.59
C ASN A 156 -25.96 -20.18 13.63
N SER A 157 -25.77 -18.96 14.16
CA SER A 157 -25.51 -17.73 13.39
C SER A 157 -26.62 -17.44 12.36
N THR A 158 -27.90 -17.50 12.78
CA THR A 158 -29.05 -17.24 11.92
C THR A 158 -29.96 -16.16 12.49
N ILE A 159 -30.54 -15.34 11.60
CA ILE A 159 -31.58 -14.39 11.96
C ILE A 159 -32.90 -15.17 12.09
N GLU A 160 -33.52 -15.15 13.28
CA GLU A 160 -34.80 -15.81 13.54
C GLU A 160 -35.99 -14.87 13.35
N GLU A 161 -35.86 -13.62 13.80
CA GLU A 161 -36.98 -12.66 13.81
C GLU A 161 -36.45 -11.24 13.54
N THR A 162 -37.32 -10.38 13.05
CA THR A 162 -37.12 -8.94 12.96
C THR A 162 -38.27 -8.25 13.67
N TYR A 163 -37.96 -7.49 14.74
CA TYR A 163 -38.94 -6.72 15.48
C TYR A 163 -39.08 -5.31 14.91
N THR A 164 -40.31 -4.80 14.94
CA THR A 164 -40.57 -3.38 14.63
C THR A 164 -40.13 -2.48 15.78
N HIS A 165 -39.94 -1.19 15.53
CA HIS A 165 -39.61 -0.24 16.57
C HIS A 165 -40.69 -0.19 17.65
N GLY A 166 -40.27 -0.19 18.94
CA GLY A 166 -41.17 -0.12 20.12
C GLY A 166 -41.50 -1.44 20.77
N GLU A 167 -41.06 -2.57 20.23
CA GLU A 167 -41.19 -3.87 20.91
C GLU A 167 -40.22 -4.01 22.09
N THR A 168 -40.64 -4.78 23.10
CA THR A 168 -39.81 -5.01 24.29
C THR A 168 -38.70 -6.03 23.96
N ILE A 169 -37.45 -5.60 24.12
CA ILE A 169 -36.26 -6.43 23.96
C ILE A 169 -35.77 -6.86 25.35
N PRO A 170 -35.33 -8.13 25.56
CA PRO A 170 -34.76 -8.57 26.83
C PRO A 170 -33.59 -7.71 27.29
N ASP A 171 -33.34 -7.73 28.60
CA ASP A 171 -32.20 -7.03 29.19
C ASP A 171 -30.88 -7.66 28.72
N ASP A 172 -29.83 -6.84 28.64
CA ASP A 172 -28.49 -7.26 28.25
C ASP A 172 -27.82 -8.03 29.40
N GLU A 173 -27.36 -9.25 29.12
CA GLU A 173 -26.63 -10.10 30.07
C GLU A 173 -25.11 -10.06 29.89
N ARG A 174 -24.59 -9.19 29.01
CA ARG A 174 -23.15 -9.04 28.85
C ARG A 174 -22.52 -8.50 30.14
N THR A 175 -21.29 -8.91 30.40
CA THR A 175 -20.50 -8.26 31.47
C THR A 175 -19.91 -6.99 30.93
N ALA A 176 -20.33 -5.86 31.46
CA ALA A 176 -19.68 -4.60 31.15
C ALA A 176 -18.22 -4.60 31.63
N MET A 177 -17.34 -4.11 30.79
CA MET A 177 -15.94 -3.82 31.11
C MET A 177 -15.60 -2.44 30.53
N THR A 178 -14.92 -1.64 31.30
CA THR A 178 -14.42 -0.35 30.83
C THR A 178 -13.02 -0.51 30.23
N ILE A 179 -12.63 0.44 29.37
CA ILE A 179 -11.28 0.51 28.79
C ILE A 179 -10.22 0.63 29.90
N ASP A 180 -10.51 1.39 30.96
CA ASP A 180 -9.61 1.53 32.11
C ASP A 180 -9.41 0.23 32.89
N GLU A 181 -10.44 -0.61 33.00
CA GLU A 181 -10.32 -1.94 33.60
C GLU A 181 -9.48 -2.86 32.70
N TYR A 182 -9.68 -2.81 31.38
CA TYR A 182 -8.83 -3.51 30.42
C TYR A 182 -7.37 -3.12 30.61
N LYS A 183 -7.04 -1.82 30.60
CA LYS A 183 -5.67 -1.31 30.77
C LYS A 183 -5.03 -1.75 32.08
N LYS A 184 -5.81 -1.80 33.17
CA LYS A 184 -5.32 -2.32 34.46
C LYS A 184 -4.97 -3.82 34.43
N ILE A 185 -5.73 -4.62 33.67
CA ILE A 185 -5.54 -6.07 33.55
C ILE A 185 -4.40 -6.39 32.59
N SER A 186 -4.34 -5.73 31.45
CA SER A 186 -3.41 -6.04 30.36
C SER A 186 -2.10 -5.27 30.41
N GLY A 187 -1.99 -4.21 31.25
CA GLY A 187 -0.86 -3.28 31.21
C GLY A 187 -0.82 -2.46 29.91
N ASP A 188 -1.98 -2.21 29.30
CA ASP A 188 -2.14 -1.54 27.99
C ASP A 188 -1.54 -2.34 26.81
N ALA A 189 -1.46 -3.67 26.94
CA ALA A 189 -0.97 -4.56 25.89
C ALA A 189 -1.85 -4.48 24.64
N LYS A 190 -1.22 -4.33 23.48
CA LYS A 190 -1.88 -4.26 22.16
C LYS A 190 -0.90 -4.70 21.08
N PRO A 191 -1.37 -5.08 19.89
CA PRO A 191 -0.47 -5.33 18.76
C PRO A 191 0.33 -4.08 18.39
N ASP A 192 1.49 -4.28 17.76
CA ASP A 192 2.24 -3.18 17.16
C ASP A 192 1.53 -2.66 15.89
N GLY A 193 1.66 -1.37 15.65
CA GLY A 193 1.06 -0.73 14.49
C GLY A 193 1.26 0.78 14.50
N PRO A 194 0.90 1.45 13.41
CA PRO A 194 0.94 2.91 13.32
C PRO A 194 -0.04 3.54 14.34
N SER A 195 0.12 4.83 14.61
CA SER A 195 -0.72 5.53 15.59
C SER A 195 -2.15 5.78 15.10
N ASP A 196 -2.36 5.77 13.78
CA ASP A 196 -3.69 5.79 13.14
C ASP A 196 -3.68 5.07 11.79
N ASN A 197 -4.84 4.97 11.11
CA ASN A 197 -4.98 4.33 9.79
C ASN A 197 -5.03 5.33 8.63
N ASN A 198 -4.56 6.56 8.83
CA ASN A 198 -4.61 7.58 7.80
C ASN A 198 -3.31 7.61 6.99
N PHE A 199 -3.33 7.04 5.81
CA PHE A 199 -2.18 6.99 4.89
C PHE A 199 -2.56 7.66 3.58
N PHE A 200 -1.66 8.53 3.08
CA PHE A 200 -1.87 9.20 1.80
C PHE A 200 -0.68 9.01 0.86
N ARG A 201 0.50 9.47 1.26
CA ARG A 201 1.72 9.27 0.46
C ARG A 201 2.70 8.38 1.21
N LEU A 202 3.31 7.49 0.46
CA LEU A 202 4.32 6.55 0.94
C LEU A 202 5.69 6.90 0.36
N TYR A 203 6.73 6.64 1.13
CA TYR A 203 8.12 6.84 0.71
C TYR A 203 8.99 5.74 1.29
N ILE A 204 9.93 5.24 0.48
CA ILE A 204 10.98 4.36 0.97
C ILE A 204 12.30 5.11 0.87
N ASN A 205 13.00 5.24 1.99
CA ASN A 205 14.32 5.83 2.04
C ASN A 205 15.22 5.05 2.99
N SER A 206 16.33 4.55 2.46
CA SER A 206 17.38 3.83 3.22
C SER A 206 16.83 2.74 4.13
N GLY A 207 15.93 1.89 3.59
CA GLY A 207 15.34 0.76 4.30
C GLY A 207 14.29 1.13 5.34
N LYS A 208 13.77 2.34 5.29
CA LYS A 208 12.62 2.77 6.10
C LYS A 208 11.44 3.12 5.20
N LEU A 209 10.27 2.70 5.61
CA LEU A 209 8.99 3.16 5.05
C LEU A 209 8.52 4.37 5.85
N TYR A 210 8.15 5.43 5.16
CA TYR A 210 7.51 6.61 5.71
C TYR A 210 6.13 6.78 5.08
N ALA A 211 5.19 7.27 5.87
CA ALA A 211 3.84 7.57 5.40
C ALA A 211 3.34 8.90 5.95
N THR A 212 2.72 9.71 5.08
CA THR A 212 2.05 10.95 5.47
C THR A 212 0.54 10.75 5.51
N SER A 213 -0.15 11.45 6.40
CA SER A 213 -1.60 11.30 6.63
C SER A 213 -2.46 12.24 5.80
N GLY A 214 -1.91 13.37 5.36
CA GLY A 214 -2.69 14.44 4.75
C GLY A 214 -3.10 14.16 3.32
N ILE A 215 -4.34 14.47 2.98
CA ILE A 215 -4.86 14.40 1.62
C ILE A 215 -5.02 15.78 1.05
N ALA A 216 -4.56 15.92 -0.18
CA ALA A 216 -4.96 16.93 -1.11
C ALA A 216 -5.58 16.22 -2.32
N ASP A 217 -6.88 16.03 -2.31
CA ASP A 217 -7.62 15.49 -3.45
C ASP A 217 -8.30 16.66 -4.16
N GLY A 218 -7.61 17.24 -5.15
CA GLY A 218 -8.09 18.37 -5.93
C GLY A 218 -8.65 19.51 -5.07
N PRO A 219 -9.90 19.95 -5.27
CA PRO A 219 -10.49 21.00 -4.45
C PRO A 219 -10.96 20.51 -3.07
N THR A 220 -10.92 19.22 -2.78
CA THR A 220 -11.38 18.65 -1.51
C THR A 220 -10.20 18.34 -0.61
N LEU A 221 -9.89 19.25 0.32
CA LEU A 221 -8.93 19.00 1.39
C LEU A 221 -9.61 18.18 2.48
N LEU A 222 -9.26 16.93 2.62
CA LEU A 222 -9.66 16.15 3.78
C LEU A 222 -8.71 16.45 4.94
N VAL A 223 -9.25 17.04 5.99
CA VAL A 223 -8.51 17.26 7.24
C VAL A 223 -8.33 15.91 7.93
N ARG A 224 -7.09 15.49 8.09
CA ARG A 224 -6.72 14.27 8.83
C ARG A 224 -5.75 14.64 9.95
N PRO A 225 -5.65 13.82 11.00
CA PRO A 225 -4.65 14.02 12.04
C PRO A 225 -3.25 14.22 11.44
N ASN A 226 -2.47 15.12 12.05
CA ASN A 226 -1.09 15.34 11.66
C ASN A 226 -0.24 14.18 12.15
N ALA A 227 0.15 13.27 11.28
CA ALA A 227 1.07 12.20 11.58
C ALA A 227 2.07 11.96 10.44
N ILE A 228 3.28 11.60 10.81
CA ILE A 228 4.30 11.09 9.92
C ILE A 228 4.74 9.76 10.51
N HIS A 229 4.12 8.69 10.01
CA HIS A 229 4.42 7.34 10.46
C HIS A 229 5.69 6.84 9.79
N TYR A 230 6.52 6.09 10.51
CA TYR A 230 7.63 5.37 9.90
C TYR A 230 7.90 4.04 10.60
N THR A 231 8.51 3.12 9.85
CA THR A 231 9.03 1.84 10.36
C THR A 231 10.28 1.42 9.60
N ASP A 232 11.17 0.69 10.25
CA ASP A 232 12.34 0.10 9.61
C ASP A 232 11.95 -1.24 8.99
N ILE A 233 11.87 -1.29 7.67
CA ILE A 233 11.42 -2.46 6.91
C ILE A 233 12.49 -3.55 6.77
N ILE A 234 13.77 -3.23 7.01
CA ILE A 234 14.86 -4.19 7.00
C ILE A 234 14.84 -5.01 8.30
N ASN A 235 14.66 -4.33 9.43
CA ASN A 235 14.76 -4.94 10.75
C ASN A 235 13.42 -5.37 11.34
N ASN A 236 12.30 -5.21 10.60
CA ASN A 236 10.92 -5.39 11.10
C ASN A 236 10.71 -4.66 12.43
N ALA A 237 11.19 -3.42 12.52
CA ALA A 237 11.07 -2.62 13.72
C ALA A 237 9.61 -2.18 13.95
N THR A 238 9.31 -1.83 15.20
CA THR A 238 8.01 -1.27 15.57
C THR A 238 7.73 0.04 14.84
N TRP A 239 6.43 0.33 14.67
CA TRP A 239 6.00 1.61 14.13
C TRP A 239 6.29 2.74 15.10
N ALA A 240 6.66 3.91 14.56
CA ALA A 240 6.88 5.13 15.30
C ALA A 240 6.39 6.35 14.52
N ASP A 241 6.14 7.44 15.22
CA ASP A 241 5.80 8.72 14.64
C ASP A 241 6.97 9.70 14.78
N LEU A 242 7.20 10.51 13.75
CA LEU A 242 8.11 11.64 13.87
C LEU A 242 7.46 12.76 14.69
N PRO A 243 8.21 13.42 15.56
CA PRO A 243 7.69 14.54 16.36
C PRO A 243 7.33 15.71 15.45
N ILE A 244 6.10 16.19 15.51
CA ILE A 244 5.62 17.37 14.80
C ILE A 244 5.68 18.55 15.77
N PRO A 245 6.37 19.65 15.40
CA PRO A 245 6.46 20.82 16.26
C PRO A 245 5.11 21.54 16.40
N ASP A 246 4.90 22.22 17.53
CA ASP A 246 3.71 23.06 17.78
C ASP A 246 3.79 24.39 16.98
N VAL A 247 4.08 24.30 15.70
CA VAL A 247 4.14 25.43 14.74
C VAL A 247 2.97 25.41 13.76
N ALA A 248 2.10 24.41 13.88
CA ALA A 248 0.87 24.34 13.12
C ALA A 248 0.02 25.60 13.40
N ASN A 249 -0.50 26.21 12.34
CA ASN A 249 -1.37 27.38 12.52
C ASN A 249 -2.66 26.96 13.24
N LYS A 250 -2.76 27.30 14.55
CA LYS A 250 -3.90 26.95 15.40
C LYS A 250 -5.23 27.54 14.92
N ASN A 251 -5.19 28.54 14.04
CA ASN A 251 -6.37 29.18 13.47
C ASN A 251 -6.83 28.53 12.18
N SER A 252 -6.01 27.67 11.56
CA SER A 252 -6.39 26.96 10.35
C SER A 252 -7.05 25.61 10.66
N ILE A 253 -8.14 25.32 9.98
CA ILE A 253 -8.77 24.00 9.98
C ILE A 253 -7.99 22.99 9.12
N TYR A 254 -7.05 23.47 8.31
CA TYR A 254 -6.26 22.65 7.39
C TYR A 254 -4.83 22.47 7.91
N ASN A 255 -4.68 21.77 9.02
CA ASN A 255 -3.37 21.35 9.50
C ASN A 255 -3.11 19.93 9.03
N THR A 256 -2.27 19.74 7.99
CA THR A 256 -2.04 18.43 7.41
C THR A 256 -0.61 18.28 6.88
N ILE A 257 -0.11 17.06 6.93
CA ILE A 257 1.19 16.63 6.39
C ILE A 257 0.96 16.05 5.00
N ILE A 258 1.64 16.58 3.97
CA ILE A 258 1.28 16.31 2.58
C ILE A 258 2.34 15.45 1.87
N CYS A 259 3.61 15.85 1.93
CA CYS A 259 4.67 15.22 1.15
C CYS A 259 6.00 15.19 1.91
N MET A 260 6.97 14.44 1.38
CA MET A 260 8.34 14.39 1.89
C MET A 260 9.35 14.53 0.75
N GLY A 261 10.53 15.06 1.08
CA GLY A 261 11.69 15.12 0.20
C GLY A 261 12.93 14.70 0.99
N PHE A 262 13.80 13.88 0.41
CA PHE A 262 14.94 13.27 1.09
C PHE A 262 16.26 13.75 0.50
N ASP A 263 17.26 13.97 1.36
CA ASP A 263 18.64 14.17 0.93
C ASP A 263 19.24 12.81 0.51
N PRO A 264 19.59 12.63 -0.76
CA PRO A 264 20.13 11.36 -1.22
C PRO A 264 21.53 11.06 -0.65
N SER A 265 22.21 12.07 -0.09
CA SER A 265 23.54 11.91 0.50
C SER A 265 23.51 11.62 2.01
N GLU A 266 22.39 11.91 2.68
CA GLU A 266 22.24 11.73 4.14
C GLU A 266 20.82 11.23 4.49
N ALA A 267 20.68 9.92 4.72
CA ALA A 267 19.40 9.26 4.96
C ALA A 267 18.58 9.84 6.14
N SER A 268 19.25 10.45 7.11
CA SER A 268 18.62 11.05 8.29
C SER A 268 18.27 12.53 8.12
N HIS A 269 18.55 13.11 6.94
CA HIS A 269 18.22 14.47 6.58
C HIS A 269 17.11 14.50 5.54
N PHE A 270 15.97 15.09 5.88
CA PHE A 270 14.81 15.15 5.01
C PHE A 270 13.89 16.32 5.37
N TRP A 271 13.00 16.65 4.46
CA TRP A 271 12.01 17.70 4.60
C TRP A 271 10.60 17.13 4.47
N VAL A 272 9.68 17.79 5.16
CA VAL A 272 8.26 17.43 5.16
C VAL A 272 7.45 18.64 4.72
N GLY A 273 6.73 18.51 3.64
CA GLY A 273 5.79 19.50 3.13
C GLY A 273 4.45 19.40 3.83
N THR A 274 3.95 20.52 4.29
CA THR A 274 2.72 20.63 5.07
C THR A 274 1.78 21.68 4.50
N SER A 275 0.62 21.85 5.12
CA SER A 275 -0.27 22.97 4.84
C SER A 275 0.17 24.30 5.49
N PHE A 276 1.26 24.30 6.27
CA PHE A 276 1.78 25.48 6.98
C PHE A 276 3.27 25.75 6.70
N GLY A 277 3.81 25.19 5.62
CA GLY A 277 5.19 25.35 5.17
C GLY A 277 5.96 24.03 5.10
N ILE A 278 7.29 24.12 5.26
CA ILE A 278 8.21 22.99 5.18
C ILE A 278 8.87 22.78 6.55
N LEU A 279 8.85 21.56 7.04
CA LEU A 279 9.58 21.14 8.23
C LEU A 279 10.86 20.42 7.81
N GLU A 280 12.01 20.83 8.33
CA GLU A 280 13.29 20.16 8.14
C GLU A 280 13.58 19.25 9.34
N TYR A 281 13.98 18.02 9.05
CA TYR A 281 14.40 17.02 10.04
C TYR A 281 15.85 16.63 9.83
N ARG A 282 16.61 16.53 10.94
CA ARG A 282 17.96 16.01 10.98
C ARG A 282 18.07 14.98 12.10
N ASN A 283 18.65 13.83 11.81
CA ASN A 283 18.72 12.72 12.76
C ASN A 283 17.36 12.37 13.38
N TYR A 284 16.31 12.34 12.54
CA TYR A 284 14.91 12.06 12.93
C TYR A 284 14.32 13.05 13.96
N SER A 285 14.97 14.19 14.16
CA SER A 285 14.51 15.24 15.07
C SER A 285 14.18 16.49 14.28
N TYR A 286 13.10 17.16 14.64
CA TYR A 286 12.74 18.44 14.07
C TYR A 286 13.88 19.44 14.24
N TYR A 287 14.24 20.12 13.15
CA TYR A 287 15.33 21.10 13.13
C TYR A 287 14.83 22.53 12.88
N LYS A 288 14.01 22.76 11.84
CA LYS A 288 13.57 24.10 11.44
C LYS A 288 12.29 24.07 10.62
N THR A 289 11.53 25.17 10.67
CA THR A 289 10.38 25.43 9.77
C THR A 289 10.74 26.52 8.76
N TYR A 290 10.35 26.29 7.51
CA TYR A 290 10.37 27.32 6.45
C TYR A 290 8.94 27.69 6.08
N ASN A 291 8.66 28.99 6.10
CA ASN A 291 7.34 29.56 5.81
C ASN A 291 7.50 30.93 5.12
N THR A 292 6.47 31.74 5.11
CA THR A 292 6.49 33.08 4.47
C THR A 292 7.41 34.08 5.14
N GLU A 293 7.85 33.84 6.37
CA GLU A 293 8.71 34.78 7.14
C GLU A 293 10.20 34.60 6.81
N ASN A 294 10.62 33.39 6.43
CA ASN A 294 12.03 33.02 6.27
C ASN A 294 12.34 32.31 4.96
N SER A 295 11.44 32.39 3.98
CA SER A 295 11.59 31.81 2.64
C SER A 295 10.84 32.65 1.60
N THR A 296 10.86 32.20 0.34
CA THR A 296 10.08 32.80 -0.75
C THR A 296 8.66 32.22 -0.87
N LEU A 297 8.30 31.27 -0.02
CA LEU A 297 6.98 30.64 0.01
C LEU A 297 5.87 31.67 0.25
N LYS A 298 4.68 31.39 -0.29
CA LYS A 298 3.51 32.27 -0.17
C LYS A 298 2.33 31.53 0.46
N THR A 299 1.50 32.29 1.15
CA THR A 299 0.20 31.78 1.58
C THR A 299 -0.71 31.50 0.40
N ASN A 300 -1.63 30.61 0.59
CA ASN A 300 -2.64 30.26 -0.40
C ASN A 300 -3.60 31.43 -0.65
N TYR A 301 -4.00 31.64 -1.89
CA TYR A 301 -4.93 32.72 -2.25
C TYR A 301 -6.34 32.51 -1.67
N ILE A 302 -6.80 31.24 -1.62
CA ILE A 302 -8.14 30.89 -1.11
C ILE A 302 -8.10 30.71 0.41
N PHE A 303 -7.00 30.18 0.93
CA PHE A 303 -6.79 29.87 2.34
C PHE A 303 -5.60 30.67 2.89
N PRO A 304 -5.76 31.97 3.19
CA PRO A 304 -4.65 32.88 3.48
C PRO A 304 -3.84 32.53 4.75
N ASP A 305 -4.38 31.67 5.60
CA ASP A 305 -3.68 31.16 6.78
C ASP A 305 -2.79 29.95 6.50
N ASN A 306 -2.78 29.44 5.26
CA ASN A 306 -2.06 28.23 4.89
C ASN A 306 -0.98 28.49 3.84
N THR A 307 0.14 27.78 3.97
CA THR A 307 1.25 27.70 3.02
C THR A 307 1.41 26.25 2.59
N PHE A 308 0.60 25.81 1.63
CA PHE A 308 0.58 24.42 1.18
C PHE A 308 1.82 24.06 0.37
N ILE A 309 2.42 22.93 0.70
CA ILE A 309 3.54 22.33 -0.03
C ILE A 309 3.11 20.97 -0.57
N SER A 310 2.93 20.88 -1.89
CA SER A 310 2.39 19.70 -2.56
C SER A 310 3.44 18.70 -3.01
N SER A 311 4.67 19.14 -3.26
CA SER A 311 5.81 18.28 -3.62
C SER A 311 7.12 18.88 -3.14
N LEU A 312 8.07 18.02 -2.80
CA LEU A 312 9.44 18.35 -2.47
C LEU A 312 10.38 17.43 -3.26
N LEU A 313 11.40 18.01 -3.89
CA LEU A 313 12.47 17.29 -4.57
C LEU A 313 13.82 17.81 -4.12
N TYR A 314 14.82 16.94 -4.13
CA TYR A 314 16.20 17.29 -3.85
C TYR A 314 17.06 16.87 -5.04
N ASP A 315 17.77 17.82 -5.64
CA ASP A 315 18.57 17.57 -6.83
C ASP A 315 20.03 17.20 -6.49
N ASN A 316 20.79 16.80 -7.50
CA ASN A 316 22.19 16.41 -7.36
C ASN A 316 23.10 17.59 -6.96
N ASP A 317 22.67 18.81 -7.19
CA ASP A 317 23.39 20.04 -6.80
C ASP A 317 23.05 20.47 -5.37
N LYS A 318 22.31 19.64 -4.64
CA LYS A 318 21.83 19.86 -3.26
C LYS A 318 20.87 21.03 -3.13
N ASN A 319 20.06 21.29 -4.15
CA ASN A 319 18.98 22.24 -4.05
C ASN A 319 17.70 21.53 -3.64
N LEU A 320 16.96 22.14 -2.72
CA LEU A 320 15.59 21.73 -2.39
C LEU A 320 14.61 22.48 -3.28
N TRP A 321 13.87 21.75 -4.09
CA TRP A 321 12.79 22.28 -4.90
C TRP A 321 11.47 22.09 -4.17
N ALA A 322 10.75 23.18 -3.96
CA ALA A 322 9.50 23.19 -3.21
C ALA A 322 8.35 23.67 -4.09
N PHE A 323 7.33 22.84 -4.22
CA PHE A 323 6.11 23.17 -4.92
C PHE A 323 5.11 23.74 -3.91
N ASN A 324 5.01 25.08 -3.89
CA ASN A 324 4.04 25.82 -3.09
C ASN A 324 2.69 25.76 -3.82
N GLY A 325 2.10 24.57 -3.83
CA GLY A 325 0.95 24.17 -4.61
C GLY A 325 -0.37 24.84 -4.21
N PHE A 326 -1.47 24.37 -4.82
CA PHE A 326 -2.83 24.82 -4.56
C PHE A 326 -3.06 26.33 -4.81
N PHE A 327 -3.40 26.68 -6.05
CA PHE A 327 -3.82 28.04 -6.46
C PHE A 327 -2.81 29.16 -6.19
N ASN A 328 -1.51 28.92 -6.42
CA ASN A 328 -0.48 29.93 -6.34
C ASN A 328 0.00 30.40 -7.71
N ILE A 329 0.30 31.70 -7.85
CA ILE A 329 0.76 32.32 -9.11
C ILE A 329 2.23 31.94 -9.39
N LEU A 330 3.04 31.80 -8.36
CA LEU A 330 4.48 31.44 -8.42
C LEU A 330 4.73 30.20 -7.53
N PRO A 331 4.24 29.04 -7.95
CA PRO A 331 4.21 27.87 -7.08
C PRO A 331 5.54 27.15 -6.97
N LEU A 332 6.55 27.43 -7.81
CA LEU A 332 7.84 26.76 -7.78
C LEU A 332 8.90 27.60 -7.09
N ASN A 333 9.51 27.07 -6.06
CA ASN A 333 10.55 27.71 -5.25
C ASN A 333 11.76 26.78 -5.13
N LYS A 334 12.94 27.35 -5.00
CA LYS A 334 14.19 26.62 -4.82
C LYS A 334 14.99 27.20 -3.65
N MET A 335 15.53 26.33 -2.81
CA MET A 335 16.52 26.65 -1.80
C MET A 335 17.86 26.04 -2.22
N ASP A 336 18.91 26.84 -2.33
CA ASP A 336 20.25 26.35 -2.66
C ASP A 336 20.94 25.67 -1.47
N ALA A 337 22.07 25.02 -1.71
CA ALA A 337 22.87 24.35 -0.68
C ALA A 337 23.33 25.26 0.46
N GLN A 338 23.33 26.60 0.26
CA GLN A 338 23.66 27.62 1.26
C GLN A 338 22.45 28.11 2.05
N GLY A 339 21.23 27.64 1.69
CA GLY A 339 19.98 28.01 2.34
C GLY A 339 19.32 29.29 1.79
N ASN A 340 19.78 29.80 0.65
CA ASN A 340 19.17 30.96 0.00
C ASN A 340 17.96 30.51 -0.82
N TRP A 341 16.86 31.26 -0.69
CA TRP A 341 15.61 30.96 -1.40
C TRP A 341 15.44 31.84 -2.63
N GLU A 342 14.99 31.25 -3.73
CA GLU A 342 14.58 31.95 -4.94
C GLU A 342 13.25 31.43 -5.46
N VAL A 343 12.47 32.32 -6.11
CA VAL A 343 11.26 31.97 -6.83
C VAL A 343 11.62 31.62 -8.27
N ILE A 344 11.19 30.43 -8.72
CA ILE A 344 11.42 30.00 -10.09
C ILE A 344 10.22 30.40 -10.96
N ASN A 345 10.50 31.13 -12.03
CA ASN A 345 9.47 31.53 -12.97
C ASN A 345 9.08 30.33 -13.88
N CYS A 346 7.97 29.69 -13.55
CA CYS A 346 7.41 28.59 -14.35
C CYS A 346 6.24 29.03 -15.24
N LYS A 347 6.25 30.25 -15.74
CA LYS A 347 5.24 30.74 -16.67
C LYS A 347 5.48 30.22 -18.08
N THR A 348 4.43 29.82 -18.77
CA THR A 348 4.49 29.39 -20.18
C THR A 348 4.65 30.58 -21.12
N ASN A 349 4.21 31.77 -20.70
CA ASN A 349 4.42 33.05 -21.38
C ASN A 349 4.44 34.21 -20.36
N PRO A 350 5.01 35.40 -20.70
CA PRO A 350 5.12 36.55 -19.79
C PRO A 350 3.79 37.08 -19.24
N THR A 351 2.68 36.85 -19.94
CA THR A 351 1.33 37.31 -19.56
C THR A 351 0.56 36.30 -18.77
N ASP A 352 1.13 35.14 -18.50
CA ASP A 352 0.50 34.09 -17.73
C ASP A 352 0.41 34.50 -16.24
N THR A 353 -0.82 34.82 -15.82
CA THR A 353 -1.14 35.25 -14.44
C THR A 353 -2.02 34.25 -13.71
N GLN A 354 -2.24 33.05 -14.30
CA GLN A 354 -3.16 32.08 -13.73
C GLN A 354 -2.51 31.34 -12.56
N ASN A 355 -3.33 31.10 -11.55
CA ASN A 355 -2.96 30.26 -10.40
C ASN A 355 -2.77 28.81 -10.85
N ARG A 356 -1.81 28.12 -10.23
CA ARG A 356 -1.47 26.74 -10.55
C ARG A 356 -1.49 25.86 -9.31
N SER A 357 -1.96 24.66 -9.49
CA SER A 357 -1.93 23.60 -8.49
C SER A 357 -0.94 22.54 -8.96
N LEU A 358 0.35 22.80 -8.74
CA LEU A 358 1.42 21.89 -9.15
C LEU A 358 1.60 20.78 -8.12
N GLU A 359 1.74 19.55 -8.58
CA GLU A 359 1.90 18.37 -7.72
C GLU A 359 2.62 17.21 -8.43
N GLY A 360 2.94 16.17 -7.67
CA GLY A 360 3.44 14.91 -8.21
C GLY A 360 4.78 15.01 -8.92
N ALA A 361 5.69 15.84 -8.44
CA ALA A 361 6.95 16.12 -9.14
C ALA A 361 8.00 14.99 -8.99
N PHE A 362 8.79 14.78 -10.06
CA PHE A 362 10.01 13.95 -10.04
C PHE A 362 11.05 14.51 -11.03
N ILE A 363 12.29 14.07 -10.89
CA ILE A 363 13.38 14.40 -11.83
C ILE A 363 13.65 13.17 -12.70
N SER A 364 13.54 13.32 -14.03
CA SER A 364 13.78 12.24 -14.99
C SER A 364 15.23 11.77 -14.93
N SER A 365 15.40 10.46 -14.83
CA SER A 365 16.72 9.82 -14.88
C SER A 365 17.34 9.82 -16.28
N HIS A 366 16.51 9.94 -17.34
CA HIS A 366 16.95 9.87 -18.74
C HIS A 366 17.40 11.24 -19.28
N ASN A 367 16.75 12.33 -18.86
CA ASN A 367 17.03 13.65 -19.45
C ASN A 367 17.26 14.77 -18.44
N GLY A 368 17.21 14.49 -17.13
CA GLY A 368 17.42 15.43 -16.05
C GLY A 368 16.35 16.53 -15.94
N GLN A 369 15.25 16.44 -16.69
CA GLN A 369 14.15 17.39 -16.58
C GLN A 369 13.27 17.08 -15.37
N MET A 370 12.72 18.12 -14.77
CA MET A 370 11.73 17.99 -13.71
C MET A 370 10.33 17.89 -14.33
N TRP A 371 9.65 16.79 -14.06
CA TRP A 371 8.29 16.52 -14.52
C TRP A 371 7.30 16.67 -13.37
N PHE A 372 6.15 17.27 -13.63
CA PHE A 372 5.09 17.45 -12.64
C PHE A 372 3.75 17.69 -13.34
N THR A 373 2.68 17.57 -12.58
CA THR A 373 1.31 17.84 -13.07
C THR A 373 0.79 19.16 -12.53
N ASN A 374 -0.20 19.71 -13.22
CA ASN A 374 -0.99 20.83 -12.77
C ASN A 374 -2.47 20.42 -12.80
N SER A 375 -3.10 20.39 -11.65
CA SER A 375 -4.52 20.01 -11.48
C SER A 375 -5.48 21.21 -11.53
N ASN A 376 -5.00 22.41 -11.88
CA ASN A 376 -5.88 23.57 -12.03
C ASN A 376 -6.74 23.45 -13.31
N TRP A 377 -8.02 23.70 -13.17
CA TRP A 377 -9.07 23.57 -14.19
C TRP A 377 -8.76 24.26 -15.53
N ASP A 378 -8.13 25.43 -15.50
CA ASP A 378 -7.86 26.22 -16.70
C ASP A 378 -6.66 25.71 -17.49
N ARG A 379 -5.74 24.96 -16.85
CA ARG A 379 -4.49 24.50 -17.44
C ARG A 379 -4.03 23.16 -16.90
N SER A 380 -4.98 22.28 -16.63
CA SER A 380 -4.63 20.91 -16.23
C SER A 380 -3.75 20.26 -17.30
N GLY A 381 -2.72 19.54 -16.87
CA GLY A 381 -1.79 18.91 -17.79
C GLY A 381 -0.50 18.42 -17.16
N LEU A 382 0.37 17.89 -18.02
CA LEU A 382 1.72 17.47 -17.71
C LEU A 382 2.71 18.56 -18.11
N TYR A 383 3.70 18.79 -17.28
CA TYR A 383 4.71 19.84 -17.49
C TYR A 383 6.12 19.27 -17.32
N ALA A 384 7.04 19.76 -18.15
CA ALA A 384 8.47 19.45 -18.07
C ALA A 384 9.27 20.73 -17.94
N TYR A 385 10.03 20.87 -16.85
CA TYR A 385 10.90 22.01 -16.60
C TYR A 385 12.37 21.60 -16.76
N ASN A 386 13.06 22.24 -17.68
CA ASN A 386 14.50 22.06 -17.85
C ASN A 386 15.24 22.95 -16.83
N MET A 387 15.87 22.31 -15.85
CA MET A 387 16.53 23.02 -14.73
C MET A 387 17.76 23.82 -15.14
N GLU A 388 18.43 23.45 -16.26
CA GLU A 388 19.61 24.15 -16.77
C GLU A 388 19.22 25.41 -17.54
N THR A 389 18.23 25.29 -18.44
CA THR A 389 17.84 26.40 -19.35
C THR A 389 16.69 27.25 -18.83
N GLY A 390 16.01 26.80 -17.79
CA GLY A 390 14.79 27.43 -17.26
C GLY A 390 13.57 27.34 -18.18
N LYS A 391 13.62 26.50 -19.23
CA LYS A 391 12.52 26.33 -20.18
C LYS A 391 11.44 25.42 -19.61
N LEU A 392 10.19 25.87 -19.67
CA LEU A 392 9.01 25.08 -19.34
C LEU A 392 8.29 24.64 -20.62
N ASN A 393 8.09 23.34 -20.78
CA ASN A 393 7.21 22.76 -21.77
C ASN A 393 5.90 22.33 -21.09
N SER A 394 4.76 22.45 -21.78
CA SER A 394 3.45 22.09 -21.27
C SER A 394 2.70 21.23 -22.27
N PHE A 395 2.10 20.14 -21.77
CA PHE A 395 1.29 19.19 -22.51
C PHE A 395 -0.12 19.23 -21.90
N ILE A 396 -1.01 20.03 -22.50
CA ILE A 396 -2.31 20.40 -21.89
C ILE A 396 -3.53 19.80 -22.62
N ASN A 397 -3.34 19.27 -23.83
CA ASN A 397 -4.41 18.62 -24.59
C ASN A 397 -4.02 17.16 -24.77
N PHE A 398 -4.63 16.30 -23.97
CA PHE A 398 -4.37 14.87 -24.04
C PHE A 398 -5.20 14.26 -25.17
N VAL A 399 -4.58 14.09 -26.33
CA VAL A 399 -5.14 13.37 -27.48
C VAL A 399 -4.41 12.05 -27.59
N ASN A 400 -5.16 10.95 -27.71
CA ASN A 400 -4.53 9.64 -27.85
C ASN A 400 -4.10 9.34 -29.30
N GLN A 401 -3.44 8.22 -29.50
CA GLN A 401 -2.95 7.74 -30.78
C GLN A 401 -4.03 7.56 -31.86
N ASP A 402 -5.31 7.48 -31.49
CA ASP A 402 -6.43 7.36 -32.42
C ASP A 402 -7.12 8.72 -32.69
N GLY A 403 -6.53 9.81 -32.17
CA GLY A 403 -7.06 11.17 -32.31
C GLY A 403 -8.23 11.49 -31.38
N LEU A 404 -8.48 10.66 -30.37
CA LEU A 404 -9.54 10.90 -29.39
C LEU A 404 -9.02 11.76 -28.25
N LEU A 405 -9.84 12.71 -27.80
CA LEU A 405 -9.57 13.50 -26.61
C LEU A 405 -9.77 12.61 -25.37
N ILE A 406 -8.72 12.46 -24.58
CA ILE A 406 -8.76 11.73 -23.31
C ILE A 406 -9.44 12.64 -22.30
N ASN A 407 -10.48 12.14 -21.63
CA ASN A 407 -11.14 12.87 -20.56
C ASN A 407 -10.24 12.93 -19.32
N THR A 408 -9.58 14.05 -19.17
CA THR A 408 -8.67 14.32 -18.04
C THR A 408 -9.36 15.22 -17.02
N ASN A 409 -10.65 15.00 -16.72
CA ASN A 409 -11.42 15.85 -15.82
C ASN A 409 -10.78 15.89 -14.42
N PRO A 410 -10.53 16.99 -13.84
CA PRO A 410 -9.37 17.87 -13.73
C PRO A 410 -8.23 17.33 -12.85
N TYR A 411 -8.12 16.02 -12.63
CA TYR A 411 -7.17 15.44 -11.69
C TYR A 411 -6.07 14.67 -12.40
N PHE A 412 -4.87 15.26 -12.43
CA PHE A 412 -3.65 14.57 -12.78
C PHE A 412 -2.92 14.24 -11.50
N PHE A 413 -2.53 12.98 -11.39
CA PHE A 413 -1.76 12.50 -10.27
C PHE A 413 -0.28 12.40 -10.62
N ARG A 414 0.52 11.96 -9.67
CA ARG A 414 1.97 11.85 -9.80
C ARG A 414 2.37 11.10 -11.08
N PRO A 415 3.06 11.75 -12.04
CA PRO A 415 3.62 11.08 -13.20
C PRO A 415 4.84 10.24 -12.78
N ILE A 416 5.16 9.22 -13.57
CA ILE A 416 6.31 8.35 -13.33
C ILE A 416 7.01 8.02 -14.65
N GLU A 417 8.33 7.84 -14.64
CA GLU A 417 9.14 7.46 -15.78
C GLU A 417 9.37 5.96 -15.79
N ASP A 418 9.22 5.31 -16.96
CA ASP A 418 9.59 3.91 -17.15
C ASP A 418 11.06 3.76 -17.59
N ALA A 419 11.55 2.51 -17.70
CA ALA A 419 12.93 2.22 -18.07
C ALA A 419 13.28 2.65 -19.51
N ASP A 420 12.29 2.85 -20.37
CA ASP A 420 12.47 3.33 -21.74
C ASP A 420 12.49 4.87 -21.84
N GLY A 421 12.19 5.56 -20.73
CA GLY A 421 12.08 7.01 -20.64
C GLY A 421 10.73 7.57 -21.07
N ASN A 422 9.68 6.76 -21.14
CA ASN A 422 8.32 7.23 -21.34
C ASN A 422 7.74 7.77 -20.03
N ILE A 423 6.93 8.82 -20.11
CA ILE A 423 6.32 9.43 -18.93
C ILE A 423 4.86 8.98 -18.82
N TRP A 424 4.60 8.14 -17.83
CA TRP A 424 3.28 7.63 -17.50
C TRP A 424 2.51 8.60 -16.62
N VAL A 425 1.22 8.75 -16.90
CA VAL A 425 0.32 9.63 -16.16
C VAL A 425 -0.96 8.86 -15.85
N PRO A 426 -1.32 8.69 -14.57
CA PRO A 426 -2.63 8.19 -14.20
C PRO A 426 -3.69 9.28 -14.49
N THR A 427 -4.81 8.90 -15.07
CA THR A 427 -5.91 9.83 -15.42
C THR A 427 -7.26 9.29 -14.95
N SER A 428 -8.30 10.11 -15.07
CA SER A 428 -9.68 9.67 -14.80
C SER A 428 -10.26 8.73 -15.86
N ASP A 429 -9.50 8.45 -16.93
CA ASP A 429 -9.91 7.60 -18.04
C ASP A 429 -8.83 6.55 -18.39
N GLY A 430 -8.30 5.92 -17.33
CA GLY A 430 -7.19 4.97 -17.45
C GLY A 430 -5.81 5.61 -17.47
N PRO A 431 -4.73 4.79 -17.52
CA PRO A 431 -3.36 5.25 -17.61
C PRO A 431 -3.01 5.62 -19.06
N VAL A 432 -2.19 6.66 -19.20
CA VAL A 432 -1.61 7.05 -20.49
C VAL A 432 -0.13 7.30 -20.34
N TYR A 433 0.61 7.29 -21.44
CA TYR A 433 2.00 7.72 -21.40
C TYR A 433 2.37 8.59 -22.61
N LEU A 434 3.28 9.54 -22.38
CA LEU A 434 3.95 10.30 -23.43
C LEU A 434 5.25 9.58 -23.78
N SER A 435 5.36 9.15 -25.04
CA SER A 435 6.55 8.41 -25.46
C SER A 435 7.77 9.33 -25.57
N LYS A 436 8.95 8.77 -25.36
CA LYS A 436 10.22 9.46 -25.56
C LYS A 436 10.34 10.05 -26.97
N ASP A 437 9.85 9.34 -28.00
CA ASP A 437 9.92 9.78 -29.38
C ASP A 437 8.95 10.93 -29.67
N ASP A 438 7.74 10.92 -29.09
CA ASP A 438 6.81 12.03 -29.19
C ASP A 438 7.31 13.26 -28.46
N MET A 439 7.92 13.12 -27.29
CA MET A 439 8.59 14.21 -26.59
C MET A 439 9.71 14.85 -27.44
N ALA A 440 10.54 14.03 -28.07
CA ALA A 440 11.65 14.49 -28.90
C ALA A 440 11.18 15.20 -30.17
N SER A 441 10.10 14.74 -30.79
CA SER A 441 9.51 15.34 -31.99
C SER A 441 8.64 16.57 -31.68
N GLY A 442 8.33 16.84 -30.41
CA GLY A 442 7.43 17.92 -29.98
C GLY A 442 5.93 17.59 -30.19
N ASN A 443 5.61 16.35 -30.49
CA ASN A 443 4.22 15.88 -30.57
C ASN A 443 3.61 15.79 -29.17
N CYS A 444 2.33 16.12 -29.07
CA CYS A 444 1.53 16.00 -27.84
C CYS A 444 0.53 14.83 -27.96
N ILE A 445 1.00 13.70 -28.46
CA ILE A 445 0.17 12.50 -28.60
C ILE A 445 0.47 11.55 -27.45
N PHE A 446 -0.51 11.27 -26.63
CA PHE A 446 -0.40 10.31 -25.56
C PHE A 446 -0.81 8.93 -26.03
N THR A 447 -0.03 7.92 -25.71
CA THR A 447 -0.42 6.54 -25.95
C THR A 447 -1.30 6.07 -24.79
N GLN A 448 -2.52 5.68 -25.11
CA GLN A 448 -3.43 4.96 -24.23
C GLN A 448 -3.34 3.47 -24.59
N PRO A 449 -2.71 2.61 -23.77
CA PRO A 449 -2.52 1.21 -24.11
C PRO A 449 -3.82 0.50 -24.39
N LYS A 450 -3.78 -0.57 -25.22
CA LYS A 450 -4.95 -1.37 -25.56
C LYS A 450 -4.73 -2.82 -25.15
N ILE A 451 -5.75 -3.42 -24.54
CA ILE A 451 -5.78 -4.84 -24.20
C ILE A 451 -6.77 -5.56 -25.13
N ASN A 452 -6.34 -6.70 -25.67
CA ASN A 452 -7.19 -7.54 -26.50
C ASN A 452 -8.36 -8.12 -25.66
N ARG A 453 -9.54 -8.16 -26.23
CA ARG A 453 -10.72 -8.71 -25.56
C ARG A 453 -10.68 -10.22 -25.34
N ASN A 454 -9.85 -10.94 -26.10
CA ASN A 454 -9.74 -12.40 -26.06
C ASN A 454 -11.09 -13.15 -26.27
N ASP A 455 -12.00 -12.52 -27.06
CA ASP A 455 -13.35 -13.00 -27.37
C ASP A 455 -13.51 -13.43 -28.83
N ASP A 456 -12.41 -13.73 -29.52
CA ASP A 456 -12.32 -14.10 -30.93
C ASP A 456 -12.79 -13.01 -31.92
N THR A 457 -13.10 -11.80 -31.45
CA THR A 457 -13.51 -10.67 -32.32
C THR A 457 -12.34 -9.95 -32.95
N GLY A 458 -11.11 -10.12 -32.41
CA GLY A 458 -9.92 -9.35 -32.78
C GLY A 458 -10.00 -7.87 -32.38
N LEU A 459 -10.92 -7.51 -31.49
CA LEU A 459 -11.06 -6.16 -30.95
C LEU A 459 -10.21 -5.99 -29.68
N ALA A 460 -9.81 -4.75 -29.43
CA ALA A 460 -9.09 -4.35 -28.21
C ALA A 460 -9.78 -3.13 -27.59
N ASP A 461 -9.80 -3.10 -26.27
CA ASP A 461 -10.27 -1.96 -25.47
C ASP A 461 -9.09 -1.17 -24.94
N TYR A 462 -9.28 0.11 -24.65
CA TYR A 462 -8.29 0.87 -23.92
C TYR A 462 -8.11 0.32 -22.52
N LEU A 463 -6.84 0.19 -22.11
CA LEU A 463 -6.47 -0.28 -20.78
C LEU A 463 -7.15 0.59 -19.73
N LEU A 464 -8.00 -0.02 -18.91
CA LEU A 464 -8.78 0.66 -17.85
C LEU A 464 -9.54 1.89 -18.34
N GLY A 465 -10.02 1.90 -19.60
CA GLY A 465 -10.84 2.99 -20.14
C GLY A 465 -12.07 3.24 -19.27
N GLY A 466 -12.29 4.49 -18.86
CA GLY A 466 -13.34 4.90 -17.93
C GLY A 466 -13.06 4.61 -16.46
N VAL A 467 -11.90 4.01 -16.09
CA VAL A 467 -11.50 3.79 -14.70
C VAL A 467 -10.64 4.95 -14.21
N TYR A 468 -10.99 5.47 -13.04
CA TYR A 468 -10.26 6.56 -12.41
C TYR A 468 -8.99 6.04 -11.72
N CYS A 469 -7.81 6.29 -12.29
CA CYS A 469 -6.52 5.87 -11.78
C CYS A 469 -5.90 6.97 -10.91
N TYR A 470 -5.45 6.63 -9.69
CA TYR A 470 -4.83 7.56 -8.75
C TYR A 470 -3.31 7.49 -8.75
N VAL A 471 -2.75 6.31 -8.95
CA VAL A 471 -1.32 6.06 -8.85
C VAL A 471 -0.87 4.99 -9.84
N ILE A 472 0.34 5.16 -10.36
CA ILE A 472 1.07 4.14 -11.10
C ILE A 472 2.43 3.98 -10.42
N ALA A 473 2.77 2.75 -10.06
CA ALA A 473 4.12 2.36 -9.68
C ALA A 473 4.64 1.35 -10.70
N ILE A 474 5.93 1.41 -11.02
CA ILE A 474 6.57 0.52 -12.00
C ILE A 474 7.63 -0.29 -11.28
N ASP A 475 7.55 -1.61 -11.38
CA ASP A 475 8.53 -2.50 -10.76
C ASP A 475 9.74 -2.77 -11.67
N LYS A 476 10.74 -3.45 -11.15
CA LYS A 476 11.96 -3.78 -11.92
C LYS A 476 11.70 -4.66 -13.14
N ALA A 477 10.62 -5.42 -13.13
CA ALA A 477 10.17 -6.17 -14.30
C ALA A 477 9.34 -5.31 -15.28
N GLN A 478 9.28 -3.98 -15.06
CA GLN A 478 8.52 -3.01 -15.87
C GLN A 478 7.00 -3.25 -15.88
N ARG A 479 6.47 -4.05 -14.93
CA ARG A 479 5.03 -4.19 -14.75
C ARG A 479 4.48 -2.92 -14.10
N LYS A 480 3.27 -2.52 -14.50
CA LYS A 480 2.60 -1.33 -13.99
C LYS A 480 1.60 -1.74 -12.92
N TRP A 481 1.84 -1.27 -11.71
CA TRP A 481 0.94 -1.39 -10.56
C TRP A 481 0.05 -0.16 -10.52
N ILE A 482 -1.22 -0.31 -10.87
CA ILE A 482 -2.14 0.81 -11.05
C ILE A 482 -3.17 0.78 -9.93
N GLY A 483 -3.10 1.76 -9.05
CA GLY A 483 -4.09 1.98 -8.00
C GLY A 483 -5.20 2.89 -8.48
N THR A 484 -6.45 2.52 -8.17
CA THR A 484 -7.66 3.18 -8.65
C THR A 484 -8.47 3.81 -7.52
N LYS A 485 -9.45 4.62 -7.88
CA LYS A 485 -10.38 5.25 -6.95
C LYS A 485 -11.32 4.25 -6.27
N ASP A 486 -11.81 3.25 -7.00
CA ASP A 486 -12.90 2.37 -6.54
C ASP A 486 -12.81 0.92 -7.04
N ALA A 487 -11.84 0.62 -7.91
CA ALA A 487 -11.69 -0.70 -8.52
C ALA A 487 -10.48 -1.50 -8.00
N GLY A 488 -9.79 -1.06 -6.93
CA GLY A 488 -8.64 -1.75 -6.36
C GLY A 488 -7.36 -1.53 -7.15
N ILE A 489 -6.54 -2.58 -7.29
CA ILE A 489 -5.21 -2.54 -7.90
C ILE A 489 -5.17 -3.46 -9.10
N PHE A 490 -4.73 -2.94 -10.24
CA PHE A 490 -4.40 -3.73 -11.43
C PHE A 490 -2.88 -3.82 -11.58
N VAL A 491 -2.38 -5.01 -11.87
CA VAL A 491 -0.98 -5.25 -12.23
C VAL A 491 -0.93 -5.68 -13.68
N ILE A 492 -0.29 -4.86 -14.51
CA ILE A 492 -0.25 -5.02 -15.97
C ILE A 492 1.16 -5.45 -16.40
N SER A 493 1.24 -6.31 -17.40
CA SER A 493 2.50 -6.80 -17.98
C SER A 493 3.41 -5.66 -18.46
N ALA A 494 4.71 -5.96 -18.61
CA ALA A 494 5.70 -4.98 -19.05
C ALA A 494 5.37 -4.37 -20.42
N ASP A 495 4.85 -5.17 -21.33
CA ASP A 495 4.44 -4.79 -22.70
C ASP A 495 3.02 -4.19 -22.77
N ASN A 496 2.33 -4.08 -21.65
CA ASN A 496 0.98 -3.52 -21.49
C ASN A 496 -0.14 -4.30 -22.21
N THR A 497 0.07 -5.60 -22.49
CA THR A 497 -0.89 -6.42 -23.25
C THR A 497 -1.76 -7.31 -22.36
N GLU A 498 -1.35 -7.58 -21.13
CA GLU A 498 -2.01 -8.52 -20.22
C GLU A 498 -2.23 -7.92 -18.82
N GLU A 499 -3.40 -8.22 -18.23
CA GLU A 499 -3.67 -8.05 -16.81
C GLU A 499 -3.14 -9.29 -16.07
N ILE A 500 -2.10 -9.10 -15.24
CA ILE A 500 -1.47 -10.19 -14.47
C ILE A 500 -2.24 -10.44 -13.17
N PHE A 501 -2.60 -9.37 -12.46
CA PHE A 501 -3.39 -9.42 -11.22
C PHE A 501 -4.41 -8.29 -11.17
N HIS A 502 -5.54 -8.59 -10.55
CA HIS A 502 -6.52 -7.61 -10.12
C HIS A 502 -6.89 -7.88 -8.66
N PHE A 503 -6.43 -7.01 -7.76
CA PHE A 503 -6.69 -7.13 -6.33
C PHE A 503 -7.81 -6.19 -5.91
N THR A 504 -8.83 -6.76 -5.27
CA THR A 504 -9.96 -6.04 -4.68
C THR A 504 -10.20 -6.49 -3.25
N THR A 505 -11.07 -5.78 -2.54
CA THR A 505 -11.50 -6.18 -1.19
C THR A 505 -12.22 -7.53 -1.17
N GLU A 506 -12.77 -8.00 -2.29
CA GLU A 506 -13.48 -9.28 -2.40
C GLU A 506 -12.52 -10.46 -2.54
N ASN A 507 -11.40 -10.28 -3.25
CA ASN A 507 -10.47 -11.38 -3.58
C ASN A 507 -9.12 -11.31 -2.86
N SER A 508 -8.92 -10.30 -1.99
CA SER A 508 -7.67 -10.10 -1.27
C SER A 508 -7.89 -9.47 0.12
N PRO A 509 -6.87 -9.45 1.00
CA PRO A 509 -6.90 -8.71 2.25
C PRO A 509 -6.83 -7.18 2.13
N LEU A 510 -6.92 -6.64 0.92
CA LEU A 510 -6.85 -5.20 0.67
C LEU A 510 -7.82 -4.42 1.58
N PRO A 511 -7.39 -3.36 2.30
CA PRO A 511 -8.26 -2.61 3.21
C PRO A 511 -9.39 -1.84 2.53
N SER A 512 -9.17 -1.37 1.31
CA SER A 512 -10.16 -0.66 0.50
C SER A 512 -9.80 -0.76 -0.98
N ASN A 513 -10.81 -0.65 -1.86
CA ASN A 513 -10.60 -0.51 -3.30
C ASN A 513 -10.15 0.92 -3.70
N GLU A 514 -10.20 1.88 -2.79
CA GLU A 514 -9.70 3.23 -3.01
C GLU A 514 -8.22 3.31 -2.59
N ILE A 515 -7.34 3.40 -3.59
CA ILE A 515 -5.88 3.30 -3.45
C ILE A 515 -5.25 4.66 -3.65
N TYR A 516 -4.58 5.19 -2.62
CA TYR A 516 -3.94 6.50 -2.68
C TYR A 516 -2.50 6.48 -3.15
N ASP A 517 -1.73 5.48 -2.74
CA ASP A 517 -0.33 5.37 -3.14
C ASP A 517 0.15 3.91 -3.13
N ILE A 518 1.12 3.62 -3.98
CA ILE A 518 1.82 2.33 -4.05
C ILE A 518 3.31 2.63 -4.15
N VAL A 519 4.10 2.06 -3.25
CA VAL A 519 5.56 2.09 -3.34
C VAL A 519 6.13 0.69 -3.28
N LEU A 520 7.16 0.46 -4.06
CA LEU A 520 7.76 -0.84 -4.28
C LEU A 520 9.15 -0.86 -3.63
N ASP A 521 9.36 -1.75 -2.65
CA ASP A 521 10.68 -1.98 -2.10
C ASP A 521 11.41 -3.07 -2.89
N GLU A 522 12.26 -2.65 -3.78
CA GLU A 522 13.03 -3.52 -4.66
C GLU A 522 13.98 -4.46 -3.91
N ASN A 523 14.36 -4.13 -2.68
CA ASN A 523 15.27 -4.95 -1.88
C ASN A 523 14.55 -6.11 -1.19
N SER A 524 13.39 -5.86 -0.60
CA SER A 524 12.60 -6.90 0.07
C SER A 524 11.58 -7.56 -0.86
N GLY A 525 11.22 -6.93 -1.97
CA GLY A 525 10.19 -7.37 -2.89
C GLY A 525 8.76 -7.08 -2.39
N PHE A 526 8.58 -6.23 -1.37
CA PHE A 526 7.25 -5.82 -0.94
C PHE A 526 6.71 -4.62 -1.72
N ALA A 527 5.45 -4.73 -2.13
CA ALA A 527 4.62 -3.59 -2.52
C ALA A 527 3.88 -3.09 -1.27
N TYR A 528 4.11 -1.84 -0.87
CA TYR A 528 3.36 -1.17 0.19
C TYR A 528 2.26 -0.33 -0.43
N ILE A 529 1.04 -0.46 0.09
CA ILE A 529 -0.18 0.04 -0.52
C ILE A 529 -0.96 0.85 0.51
N ALA A 530 -1.05 2.17 0.28
CA ALA A 530 -1.88 3.07 1.06
C ALA A 530 -3.29 3.11 0.50
N THR A 531 -4.27 2.90 1.35
CA THR A 531 -5.69 2.99 1.00
C THR A 531 -6.39 4.03 1.88
N ILE A 532 -7.63 4.40 1.53
CA ILE A 532 -8.43 5.28 2.39
C ILE A 532 -8.67 4.69 3.78
N ARG A 533 -8.50 3.36 3.94
CA ARG A 533 -8.84 2.64 5.18
C ARG A 533 -7.66 2.00 5.89
N GLY A 534 -6.45 2.30 5.49
CA GLY A 534 -5.25 1.78 6.12
C GLY A 534 -4.18 1.36 5.14
N LEU A 535 -3.14 0.75 5.65
CA LEU A 535 -1.95 0.31 4.93
C LEU A 535 -1.87 -1.21 4.92
N CYS A 536 -1.52 -1.77 3.77
CA CYS A 536 -1.13 -3.17 3.66
C CYS A 536 0.14 -3.32 2.83
N SER A 537 0.73 -4.50 2.88
CA SER A 537 1.83 -4.86 1.98
C SER A 537 1.64 -6.26 1.40
N TYR A 538 2.15 -6.43 0.18
CA TYR A 538 2.09 -7.66 -0.57
C TYR A 538 3.48 -8.09 -1.01
N GLN A 539 3.88 -9.34 -0.75
CA GLN A 539 5.15 -9.89 -1.19
C GLN A 539 5.07 -10.25 -2.67
N THR A 540 5.76 -9.49 -3.48
CA THR A 540 5.85 -9.69 -4.92
C THR A 540 7.04 -10.57 -5.29
N ASP A 541 7.16 -10.86 -6.55
CA ASP A 541 8.30 -11.52 -7.18
C ASP A 541 9.26 -10.55 -7.90
N MET A 542 9.17 -9.24 -7.65
CA MET A 542 9.89 -8.16 -8.37
C MET A 542 11.37 -7.99 -8.00
N THR A 543 12.06 -9.05 -7.60
CA THR A 543 13.43 -8.97 -7.05
C THR A 543 14.54 -8.93 -8.09
N SER A 544 14.26 -8.86 -9.40
CA SER A 544 15.25 -8.88 -10.47
C SER A 544 15.15 -7.67 -11.39
N ASP A 545 16.31 -7.21 -11.85
CA ASP A 545 16.38 -6.18 -12.89
C ASP A 545 15.90 -6.75 -14.24
N TYR A 546 15.05 -6.01 -14.94
CA TYR A 546 14.56 -6.39 -16.25
C TYR A 546 15.72 -6.55 -17.24
N GLY A 547 15.71 -7.68 -17.99
CA GLY A 547 16.72 -7.96 -19.01
C GLY A 547 18.07 -8.44 -18.48
N THR A 548 18.23 -8.71 -17.18
CA THR A 548 19.51 -9.14 -16.59
C THR A 548 19.41 -10.54 -16.00
N LEU A 549 20.01 -11.53 -16.63
CA LEU A 549 20.18 -12.88 -16.09
C LEU A 549 21.60 -13.04 -15.55
N ASP A 550 21.72 -13.21 -14.22
CA ASP A 550 22.98 -13.35 -13.50
C ASP A 550 23.02 -14.74 -12.85
N GLU A 551 23.97 -15.59 -13.29
CA GLU A 551 24.09 -16.96 -12.82
C GLU A 551 24.39 -17.03 -11.31
N ASP A 552 25.17 -16.08 -10.77
CA ASP A 552 25.54 -16.03 -9.37
C ASP A 552 24.36 -15.62 -8.46
N LYS A 553 23.35 -14.97 -9.02
CA LYS A 553 22.12 -14.54 -8.32
C LYS A 553 20.94 -15.48 -8.56
N THR A 554 21.07 -16.46 -9.46
CA THR A 554 20.00 -17.40 -9.80
C THR A 554 20.06 -18.63 -8.90
N TYR A 555 19.08 -18.79 -8.02
CA TYR A 555 19.02 -19.91 -7.08
C TYR A 555 17.58 -20.34 -6.77
N ALA A 556 17.43 -21.56 -6.25
CA ALA A 556 16.15 -22.09 -5.80
C ALA A 556 16.09 -22.23 -4.27
N TYR A 557 14.91 -22.01 -3.67
CA TYR A 557 14.66 -22.30 -2.26
C TYR A 557 13.23 -22.79 -2.01
N PRO A 558 12.98 -23.62 -0.95
CA PRO A 558 14.00 -24.25 -0.14
C PRO A 558 14.86 -25.19 -0.97
N ASN A 559 16.14 -25.27 -0.62
CA ASN A 559 17.06 -26.20 -1.27
C ASN A 559 18.14 -26.64 -0.27
N PRO A 560 18.12 -27.89 0.21
CA PRO A 560 17.25 -29.00 -0.20
C PRO A 560 15.77 -28.83 0.18
N VAL A 561 14.89 -29.47 -0.60
CA VAL A 561 13.47 -29.59 -0.30
C VAL A 561 13.25 -30.79 0.59
N SER A 562 12.76 -30.57 1.81
CA SER A 562 12.52 -31.66 2.78
C SER A 562 11.27 -32.49 2.42
N PRO A 563 11.15 -33.71 2.92
CA PRO A 563 9.98 -34.59 2.68
C PRO A 563 8.65 -33.95 3.08
N ASP A 564 8.66 -33.24 4.21
CA ASP A 564 7.46 -32.65 4.80
C ASP A 564 7.11 -31.27 4.21
N TYR A 565 7.93 -30.75 3.29
CA TYR A 565 7.66 -29.47 2.67
C TYR A 565 6.63 -29.61 1.54
N THR A 566 5.47 -28.98 1.72
CA THR A 566 4.35 -28.98 0.75
C THR A 566 4.16 -27.68 0.00
N GLY A 567 4.94 -26.65 0.35
CA GLY A 567 4.90 -25.33 -0.30
C GLY A 567 5.59 -25.30 -1.66
N PRO A 568 5.47 -24.20 -2.40
CA PRO A 568 6.13 -24.03 -3.69
C PRO A 568 7.64 -23.87 -3.54
N ILE A 569 8.39 -24.41 -4.49
CA ILE A 569 9.83 -24.24 -4.63
C ILE A 569 10.04 -23.01 -5.50
N THR A 570 10.63 -21.97 -4.94
CA THR A 570 10.82 -20.69 -5.64
C THR A 570 12.20 -20.59 -6.25
N ILE A 571 12.27 -20.31 -7.55
CA ILE A 571 13.49 -20.00 -8.29
C ILE A 571 13.57 -18.49 -8.44
N LYS A 572 14.65 -17.86 -7.96
CA LYS A 572 14.91 -16.40 -8.00
C LYS A 572 16.04 -16.04 -8.96
N GLY A 573 16.18 -14.74 -9.25
CA GLY A 573 17.21 -14.21 -10.13
C GLY A 573 16.86 -14.35 -11.61
N LEU A 574 15.58 -14.38 -11.91
CA LEU A 574 15.00 -14.46 -13.25
C LEU A 574 14.50 -13.08 -13.70
N TYR A 575 14.07 -12.95 -14.93
CA TYR A 575 13.30 -11.80 -15.39
C TYR A 575 12.17 -12.20 -16.35
N GLU A 576 11.35 -11.26 -16.69
CA GLU A 576 10.13 -11.43 -17.48
C GLU A 576 10.37 -12.22 -18.76
N ASN A 577 9.46 -13.16 -19.08
CA ASN A 577 9.47 -14.00 -20.28
C ASN A 577 10.65 -14.98 -20.41
N CYS A 578 11.54 -15.13 -19.41
CA CYS A 578 12.50 -16.23 -19.40
C CYS A 578 11.79 -17.58 -19.54
N GLN A 579 12.33 -18.46 -20.37
CA GLN A 579 11.84 -19.82 -20.50
C GLN A 579 12.56 -20.74 -19.52
N LEU A 580 11.80 -21.52 -18.77
CA LEU A 580 12.32 -22.40 -17.74
C LEU A 580 11.98 -23.86 -18.04
N LYS A 581 12.99 -24.74 -17.91
CA LYS A 581 12.83 -26.19 -18.00
C LYS A 581 13.46 -26.85 -16.79
N ILE A 582 12.68 -27.63 -16.04
CA ILE A 582 13.20 -28.45 -14.94
C ILE A 582 13.38 -29.87 -15.45
N THR A 583 14.60 -30.40 -15.27
CA THR A 583 14.97 -31.73 -15.77
C THR A 583 15.56 -32.59 -14.66
N THR A 584 15.47 -33.89 -14.76
CA THR A 584 16.30 -34.81 -14.00
C THR A 584 17.78 -34.63 -14.38
N SER A 585 18.70 -35.17 -13.58
CA SER A 585 20.15 -35.19 -13.91
C SER A 585 20.48 -35.91 -15.21
N SER A 586 19.58 -36.78 -15.70
CA SER A 586 19.69 -37.46 -16.99
C SER A 586 19.12 -36.66 -18.19
N GLY A 587 18.57 -35.45 -17.93
CA GLY A 587 18.01 -34.58 -18.96
C GLY A 587 16.55 -34.81 -19.31
N TYR A 588 15.83 -35.70 -18.57
CA TYR A 588 14.39 -35.87 -18.78
C TYR A 588 13.63 -34.66 -18.20
N VAL A 589 12.83 -33.99 -19.04
CA VAL A 589 12.06 -32.80 -18.67
C VAL A 589 10.85 -33.20 -17.82
N VAL A 590 10.80 -32.73 -16.56
CA VAL A 590 9.67 -32.96 -15.64
C VAL A 590 8.70 -31.79 -15.64
N HIS A 591 9.19 -30.56 -15.85
CA HIS A 591 8.37 -29.35 -15.85
C HIS A 591 8.88 -28.29 -16.82
N LYS A 592 7.97 -27.43 -17.32
CA LYS A 592 8.29 -26.26 -18.14
C LYS A 592 7.41 -25.09 -17.72
N GLY A 593 7.94 -23.89 -17.84
CA GLY A 593 7.19 -22.68 -17.59
C GLY A 593 7.83 -21.46 -18.22
N THR A 594 7.04 -20.40 -18.30
CA THR A 594 7.50 -19.06 -18.66
C THR A 594 7.47 -18.21 -17.39
N VAL A 595 8.51 -17.43 -17.17
CA VAL A 595 8.65 -16.58 -16.01
C VAL A 595 7.83 -15.31 -16.21
N SER A 596 7.04 -14.93 -15.20
CA SER A 596 6.36 -13.65 -15.11
C SER A 596 6.93 -12.90 -13.91
N GLY A 597 7.81 -11.93 -14.17
CA GLY A 597 8.52 -11.22 -13.11
C GLY A 597 9.93 -11.73 -12.84
N GLY A 598 10.38 -11.63 -11.59
CA GLY A 598 11.75 -11.98 -11.18
C GLY A 598 11.93 -13.38 -10.62
N THR A 599 10.86 -14.16 -10.54
CA THR A 599 10.86 -15.49 -9.90
C THR A 599 9.93 -16.46 -10.63
N TYR A 600 10.13 -17.76 -10.35
CA TYR A 600 9.24 -18.81 -10.80
C TYR A 600 8.93 -19.75 -9.63
N GLN A 601 7.67 -20.14 -9.48
CA GLN A 601 7.23 -21.10 -8.46
C GLN A 601 6.93 -22.45 -9.10
N TRP A 602 7.57 -23.50 -8.59
CA TRP A 602 7.31 -24.88 -8.96
C TRP A 602 6.77 -25.67 -7.77
N ASP A 603 5.67 -26.36 -7.96
CA ASP A 603 5.00 -27.17 -6.92
C ASP A 603 5.75 -28.47 -6.56
N GLY A 604 6.87 -28.76 -7.24
CA GLY A 604 7.63 -30.01 -7.06
C GLY A 604 6.98 -31.21 -7.72
N CYS A 605 6.01 -30.99 -8.65
CA CYS A 605 5.31 -32.04 -9.36
C CYS A 605 5.77 -32.13 -10.83
N ASP A 606 5.56 -33.29 -11.44
CA ASP A 606 5.77 -33.49 -12.87
C ASP A 606 4.55 -33.00 -13.69
N LYS A 607 4.61 -33.18 -15.00
CA LYS A 607 3.53 -32.81 -15.93
C LYS A 607 2.19 -33.53 -15.70
N ASN A 608 2.16 -34.59 -14.89
CA ASN A 608 0.97 -35.35 -14.58
C ASN A 608 0.38 -34.93 -13.21
N GLY A 609 1.06 -34.01 -12.48
CA GLY A 609 0.70 -33.60 -11.12
C GLY A 609 1.27 -34.51 -10.03
N ASP A 610 2.12 -35.48 -10.36
CA ASP A 610 2.73 -36.39 -9.38
C ASP A 610 4.01 -35.75 -8.80
N ARG A 611 4.15 -35.81 -7.45
CA ARG A 611 5.36 -35.33 -6.77
C ARG A 611 6.59 -36.06 -7.27
N VAL A 612 7.62 -35.32 -7.72
CA VAL A 612 8.84 -35.91 -8.28
C VAL A 612 9.64 -36.69 -7.24
N ALA A 613 10.40 -37.70 -7.67
CA ALA A 613 11.22 -38.55 -6.82
C ALA A 613 12.38 -37.78 -6.16
N SER A 614 12.99 -38.37 -5.10
CA SER A 614 14.23 -37.84 -4.55
C SER A 614 15.34 -37.81 -5.60
N GLY A 615 16.09 -36.71 -5.64
CA GLY A 615 17.16 -36.54 -6.60
C GLY A 615 17.55 -35.07 -6.77
N VAL A 616 18.52 -34.85 -7.66
CA VAL A 616 18.93 -33.51 -8.06
C VAL A 616 18.28 -33.19 -9.40
N TYR A 617 17.55 -32.07 -9.44
CA TYR A 617 16.91 -31.54 -10.62
C TYR A 617 17.67 -30.33 -11.11
N MET A 618 17.86 -30.23 -12.44
CA MET A 618 18.50 -29.10 -13.08
C MET A 618 17.42 -28.13 -13.55
N VAL A 619 17.55 -26.88 -13.19
CA VAL A 619 16.69 -25.80 -13.69
C VAL A 619 17.46 -25.08 -14.79
N LEU A 620 17.04 -25.28 -16.01
CA LEU A 620 17.60 -24.66 -17.20
C LEU A 620 16.77 -23.44 -17.53
N ILE A 621 17.40 -22.28 -17.59
CA ILE A 621 16.75 -20.99 -17.82
C ILE A 621 17.35 -20.39 -19.10
N GLU A 622 16.50 -19.87 -19.97
CA GLU A 622 16.86 -19.25 -21.22
C GLU A 622 16.20 -17.88 -21.33
N THR A 623 16.95 -16.86 -21.75
CA THR A 623 16.38 -15.51 -21.97
C THR A 623 15.40 -15.51 -23.13
N PRO A 624 14.43 -14.58 -23.19
CA PRO A 624 13.46 -14.49 -24.29
C PRO A 624 14.13 -14.41 -25.68
N GLU A 625 15.27 -13.73 -25.74
CA GLU A 625 16.04 -13.55 -26.97
C GLU A 625 16.86 -14.81 -27.37
N GLY A 626 16.91 -15.82 -26.49
CA GLY A 626 17.69 -17.03 -26.69
C GLY A 626 19.22 -16.82 -26.74
N THR A 627 19.68 -15.65 -26.28
CA THR A 627 21.09 -15.24 -26.39
C THR A 627 21.92 -15.61 -25.17
N LYS A 628 21.27 -15.83 -24.05
CA LYS A 628 21.91 -16.17 -22.76
C LYS A 628 21.06 -17.21 -22.01
N GLY A 629 21.73 -18.05 -21.26
CA GLY A 629 21.07 -19.02 -20.36
C GLY A 629 21.87 -19.22 -19.09
N CYS A 630 21.21 -19.68 -18.05
CA CYS A 630 21.87 -20.11 -16.81
C CYS A 630 21.24 -21.40 -16.26
N VAL A 631 21.94 -22.01 -15.32
CA VAL A 631 21.53 -23.28 -14.72
C VAL A 631 21.65 -23.23 -13.21
N THR A 632 20.56 -23.53 -12.51
CA THR A 632 20.61 -23.78 -11.06
C THR A 632 20.10 -25.20 -10.73
N LYS A 633 20.17 -25.61 -9.48
CA LYS A 633 19.87 -26.97 -9.04
C LYS A 633 18.87 -26.97 -7.90
N ILE A 634 18.03 -28.00 -7.85
CA ILE A 634 17.10 -28.28 -6.76
C ILE A 634 17.35 -29.70 -6.26
N ALA A 635 17.64 -29.86 -4.98
CA ALA A 635 17.77 -31.17 -4.32
C ALA A 635 16.45 -31.54 -3.66
N MET A 636 15.78 -32.59 -4.15
CA MET A 636 14.56 -33.15 -3.55
C MET A 636 14.95 -34.30 -2.63
N ILE A 637 14.53 -34.26 -1.36
CA ILE A 637 14.74 -35.30 -0.36
C ILE A 637 13.40 -36.00 -0.08
N LYS A 638 13.43 -37.31 0.09
CA LYS A 638 12.26 -38.13 0.50
C LYS A 638 12.49 -38.67 1.88
#